data_99e08b159b4874b69e0be355ac2a3e5e
#
_entry.id   99e08b159b4874b69e0be355ac2a3e5e
#
_cell.length_a   1.000
_cell.length_b   1.000
_cell.length_c   1.000
_cell.angle_alpha   90.00
_cell.angle_beta   90.00
_cell.angle_gamma   90.00
#
_symmetry.space_group_name_H-M   'P 1'
#
loop_
_entity.id
_entity.type
_entity.pdbx_description
1 polymer ?
#
loop_
_entity_poly.entity_id
_entity_poly.type
_entity_poly.pdbx_seq_one_letter_code
_entity_poly.pdbx_strand_id
1 'polypeptide(L)'
;MKTIFKVILTVLIFNQVFSYQKDISKYNKSKLDSRLVLFFDKTISTSQESSEPNHSRIKSIDKNEIGEKLYEVIVYLNSEEGINDALLNGIKINSINTIEKTFYTARYSLSEISLISQLPTTKFIEPPRRYKSKLNASIVEIKANLVHSGQVNNTQYKGDGILIGVLDTGIDWKHLDFRSDTDTTKSRILFIWDQGILTGTKPAGFNYGSEYTQAQINDELDGTPTNVVQQKDSDGHGTHVASSAAGDGSSYATTKYIGVAPKSDLIIVNGDNGSGFTSNKIIDAITYIRTKAEAAGKPFVINLSLGGHDGSHDGTHAEELKIDSELGKAGRAIVIAAGNEGEDLIHHDSLIASGSVETEFTVYQYTPETGTNNDYVLFSIWYPKQFLLNITVTTPKGTVVTANHGLQTTNQTSTNEGYVKISNANGGPNPTNDTKECWIEIIDSDAGKPPGVGVWKLTFTLASGSPTGATYDAWISDFGNDEDMWVEFTKGSQRRKLVAMPGTSNKAITVGAYVTKWSWSSSNGNNYNYNGTTRLNNYSLFSSPGPTRTAGQKPDISAPGQGIAASRASDASFEAPYIVTGGKHVIEQGTSMAAPQVAGAVALMLQAKPALTSDQIKALLKTTARTDSYTGSVWNSQWGAGKIDVLAAMNKTVGIKKLSDYLPNKIELSQNFPNPFNPTTKINFLINSNSNTKLIIYDILGREVDILVNEKLNSGSYSVDWNASKFSSGVYYYKLQSNNKSEIRKMVLMK
;
A
#
# COMPACT_ATOMS: atom_id res chain seq x y z
N MET A 1 -2.20 -7.64 61.97
CA MET A 1 -3.31 -8.25 61.19
C MET A 1 -3.51 -7.61 59.81
N LYS A 2 -3.56 -6.29 59.64
CA LYS A 2 -3.76 -5.68 58.29
C LYS A 2 -2.62 -5.95 57.29
N THR A 3 -1.38 -6.09 57.76
CA THR A 3 -0.21 -6.35 56.88
C THR A 3 -0.13 -7.81 56.42
N ILE A 4 -0.52 -8.75 57.27
CA ILE A 4 -0.58 -10.17 56.95
C ILE A 4 -1.71 -10.46 55.96
N PHE A 5 -2.84 -9.76 56.09
CA PHE A 5 -3.95 -9.89 55.12
C PHE A 5 -3.62 -9.36 53.73
N LYS A 6 -2.81 -8.27 53.60
CA LYS A 6 -2.32 -7.78 52.33
C LYS A 6 -1.33 -8.73 51.67
N VAL A 7 -0.43 -9.35 52.44
CA VAL A 7 0.51 -10.35 51.90
C VAL A 7 -0.20 -11.62 51.46
N ILE A 8 -1.19 -12.09 52.25
CA ILE A 8 -1.98 -13.27 51.88
C ILE A 8 -2.88 -12.98 50.65
N LEU A 9 -3.46 -11.79 50.54
CA LEU A 9 -4.25 -11.38 49.38
C LEU A 9 -3.37 -11.22 48.15
N THR A 10 -2.15 -10.68 48.27
CA THR A 10 -1.18 -10.57 47.19
C THR A 10 -0.66 -11.93 46.77
N VAL A 11 -0.40 -12.85 47.70
CA VAL A 11 0.01 -14.24 47.39
C VAL A 11 -1.15 -15.04 46.79
N LEU A 12 -2.40 -14.82 47.26
CA LEU A 12 -3.58 -15.46 46.65
C LEU A 12 -3.87 -14.92 45.21
N ILE A 13 -3.70 -13.61 45.03
CA ILE A 13 -3.80 -13.01 43.65
C ILE A 13 -2.63 -13.50 42.78
N PHE A 14 -1.40 -13.57 43.33
CA PHE A 14 -0.26 -14.15 42.61
C PHE A 14 -0.46 -15.63 42.29
N ASN A 15 -0.97 -16.44 43.23
CA ASN A 15 -1.28 -17.85 42.99
C ASN A 15 -2.50 -18.06 42.07
N GLN A 16 -3.50 -17.18 42.03
CA GLN A 16 -4.57 -17.23 41.04
C GLN A 16 -4.07 -16.81 39.66
N VAL A 17 -3.13 -15.88 39.55
CA VAL A 17 -2.49 -15.51 38.26
C VAL A 17 -1.54 -16.62 37.79
N PHE A 18 -0.87 -17.35 38.69
CA PHE A 18 0.00 -18.49 38.34
C PHE A 18 -0.73 -19.84 38.18
N SER A 19 -1.97 -19.98 38.64
CA SER A 19 -2.78 -21.20 38.44
C SER A 19 -3.74 -21.16 37.25
N TYR A 20 -3.76 -20.06 36.49
CA TYR A 20 -4.39 -20.03 35.17
C TYR A 20 -3.47 -20.75 34.18
N GLN A 21 -3.34 -22.06 34.41
CA GLN A 21 -2.57 -22.96 33.58
C GLN A 21 -3.21 -23.00 32.19
N LYS A 22 -2.57 -22.32 31.25
CA LYS A 22 -2.43 -22.64 29.80
C LYS A 22 -3.58 -23.41 29.14
N ASP A 23 -4.83 -23.11 29.44
CA ASP A 23 -5.94 -23.76 28.74
C ASP A 23 -6.23 -23.02 27.41
N ILE A 24 -5.37 -23.27 26.42
CA ILE A 24 -5.56 -22.74 25.05
C ILE A 24 -6.84 -23.29 24.39
N SER A 25 -7.56 -24.22 25.03
CA SER A 25 -8.80 -24.79 24.51
C SER A 25 -10.02 -23.88 24.71
N LYS A 26 -9.91 -22.82 25.53
CA LYS A 26 -11.04 -21.93 25.90
C LYS A 26 -11.04 -20.58 25.17
N TYR A 27 -10.55 -20.50 23.96
CA TYR A 27 -10.60 -19.25 23.20
C TYR A 27 -11.98 -18.97 22.58
N ASN A 28 -12.29 -17.69 22.39
CA ASN A 28 -13.57 -17.27 21.79
C ASN A 28 -13.46 -17.21 20.27
N LYS A 29 -13.91 -18.26 19.57
CA LYS A 29 -13.85 -18.38 18.11
C LYS A 29 -14.48 -17.21 17.36
N SER A 30 -15.57 -16.62 17.89
CA SER A 30 -16.27 -15.53 17.23
C SER A 30 -15.47 -14.22 17.19
N LYS A 31 -14.39 -14.14 17.96
CA LYS A 31 -13.50 -12.97 18.03
C LYS A 31 -12.14 -13.19 17.35
N LEU A 32 -11.93 -14.33 16.71
CA LEU A 32 -10.69 -14.68 16.05
C LEU A 32 -10.87 -14.77 14.53
N ASP A 33 -9.91 -14.24 13.80
CA ASP A 33 -9.76 -14.45 12.35
C ASP A 33 -9.67 -15.96 12.04
N SER A 34 -10.20 -16.37 10.90
CA SER A 34 -10.26 -17.77 10.49
C SER A 34 -8.90 -18.48 10.52
N ARG A 35 -7.81 -17.77 10.17
CA ARG A 35 -6.44 -18.31 10.21
C ARG A 35 -5.96 -18.59 11.64
N LEU A 36 -6.28 -17.70 12.60
CA LEU A 36 -6.01 -17.93 14.02
C LEU A 36 -6.82 -19.10 14.56
N VAL A 37 -8.08 -19.19 14.22
CA VAL A 37 -8.94 -20.33 14.61
C VAL A 37 -8.33 -21.64 14.12
N LEU A 38 -7.95 -21.73 12.86
CA LEU A 38 -7.27 -22.89 12.28
C LEU A 38 -5.97 -23.24 13.01
N PHE A 39 -5.18 -22.21 13.33
CA PHE A 39 -3.89 -22.37 14.01
C PHE A 39 -4.07 -22.88 15.44
N PHE A 40 -5.04 -22.34 16.21
CA PHE A 40 -5.37 -22.82 17.55
C PHE A 40 -5.86 -24.28 17.55
N ASP A 41 -6.81 -24.62 16.67
CA ASP A 41 -7.37 -25.95 16.59
C ASP A 41 -6.30 -27.00 16.23
N LYS A 42 -5.35 -26.64 15.34
CA LYS A 42 -4.19 -27.50 15.03
C LYS A 42 -3.31 -27.71 16.26
N THR A 43 -2.97 -26.64 16.97
CA THR A 43 -2.10 -26.71 18.15
C THR A 43 -2.72 -27.51 19.28
N ILE A 44 -4.04 -27.40 19.48
CA ILE A 44 -4.78 -28.16 20.49
C ILE A 44 -4.85 -29.67 20.12
N SER A 45 -5.05 -29.99 18.84
CA SER A 45 -5.22 -31.38 18.39
C SER A 45 -3.94 -32.20 18.39
N THR A 46 -2.76 -31.56 18.24
CA THR A 46 -1.49 -32.27 18.12
C THR A 46 -0.80 -32.54 19.46
N SER A 47 -1.24 -31.92 20.57
CA SER A 47 -0.66 -32.04 21.95
C SER A 47 0.88 -32.07 22.04
N GLN A 48 1.59 -31.80 20.95
CA GLN A 48 3.02 -31.67 20.86
C GLN A 48 3.36 -30.27 20.38
N GLU A 49 4.37 -29.63 20.96
CA GLU A 49 5.08 -28.49 20.41
C GLU A 49 5.87 -28.94 19.16
N SER A 50 5.13 -29.34 18.12
CA SER A 50 5.74 -29.68 16.85
C SER A 50 6.31 -28.41 16.20
N SER A 51 7.39 -28.60 15.46
CA SER A 51 7.97 -27.57 14.58
C SER A 51 6.87 -26.79 13.88
N GLU A 52 6.91 -25.46 13.95
CA GLU A 52 5.98 -24.60 13.20
C GLU A 52 6.04 -25.00 11.74
N PRO A 53 4.88 -25.18 11.08
CA PRO A 53 4.88 -25.41 9.64
C PRO A 53 5.59 -24.22 8.96
N ASN A 54 6.56 -24.47 8.10
CA ASN A 54 7.30 -23.41 7.40
C ASN A 54 6.41 -22.40 6.68
N HIS A 55 5.18 -22.79 6.33
CA HIS A 55 4.18 -21.97 5.64
C HIS A 55 2.97 -21.58 6.49
N SER A 56 2.95 -21.89 7.79
CA SER A 56 1.99 -21.20 8.65
C SER A 56 2.24 -19.68 8.50
N ARG A 57 1.25 -18.96 7.96
CA ARG A 57 1.29 -17.47 7.89
C ARG A 57 1.32 -16.85 9.28
N ILE A 58 1.13 -17.67 10.31
CA ILE A 58 1.28 -17.32 11.71
C ILE A 58 2.57 -17.99 12.16
N LYS A 59 3.69 -17.25 12.11
CA LYS A 59 4.99 -17.72 12.63
C LYS A 59 5.27 -17.06 13.97
N SER A 60 5.90 -17.80 14.87
CA SER A 60 6.50 -17.20 16.06
C SER A 60 7.70 -16.36 15.65
N ILE A 61 7.83 -15.21 16.28
CA ILE A 61 8.89 -14.26 16.02
C ILE A 61 9.87 -14.13 17.16
N ASP A 62 9.49 -14.63 18.35
CA ASP A 62 10.30 -14.55 19.55
C ASP A 62 9.79 -15.53 20.62
N LYS A 63 10.45 -15.57 21.77
CA LYS A 63 9.99 -16.25 22.97
C LYS A 63 9.93 -15.27 24.13
N ASN A 64 8.93 -15.44 25.01
CA ASN A 64 8.86 -14.67 26.24
C ASN A 64 9.88 -15.19 27.28
N GLU A 65 9.96 -14.53 28.44
CA GLU A 65 10.90 -14.85 29.53
C GLU A 65 10.76 -16.28 30.07
N ILE A 66 9.61 -16.93 29.86
CA ILE A 66 9.33 -18.31 30.25
C ILE A 66 9.45 -19.31 29.08
N GLY A 67 9.95 -18.85 27.91
CA GLY A 67 10.21 -19.70 26.75
C GLY A 67 9.02 -19.99 25.85
N GLU A 68 7.85 -19.36 26.06
CA GLU A 68 6.69 -19.51 25.17
C GLU A 68 6.90 -18.73 23.87
N LYS A 69 6.51 -19.32 22.75
CA LYS A 69 6.54 -18.68 21.43
C LYS A 69 5.58 -17.51 21.37
N LEU A 70 6.04 -16.38 20.84
CA LEU A 70 5.27 -15.16 20.62
C LEU A 70 4.86 -15.03 19.16
N TYR A 71 3.61 -14.63 18.95
CA TYR A 71 2.98 -14.42 17.64
C TYR A 71 2.52 -12.99 17.51
N GLU A 72 2.75 -12.37 16.36
CA GLU A 72 2.21 -11.03 16.08
C GLU A 72 0.71 -11.10 15.82
N VAL A 73 -0.02 -10.17 16.40
CA VAL A 73 -1.47 -10.02 16.20
C VAL A 73 -1.89 -8.56 16.15
N ILE A 74 -3.02 -8.31 15.52
CA ILE A 74 -3.74 -7.05 15.55
C ILE A 74 -5.02 -7.29 16.35
N VAL A 75 -5.23 -6.51 17.41
CA VAL A 75 -6.37 -6.62 18.31
C VAL A 75 -7.28 -5.41 18.14
N TYR A 76 -8.50 -5.64 17.68
CA TYR A 76 -9.54 -4.63 17.58
C TYR A 76 -10.34 -4.55 18.87
N LEU A 77 -10.73 -3.35 19.26
CA LEU A 77 -11.42 -3.04 20.50
C LEU A 77 -12.83 -2.49 20.26
N ASN A 78 -13.73 -2.72 21.20
CA ASN A 78 -15.07 -2.14 21.20
C ASN A 78 -15.06 -0.66 21.63
N SER A 79 -14.07 -0.25 22.47
CA SER A 79 -13.88 1.10 22.97
C SER A 79 -12.42 1.33 23.38
N GLU A 80 -12.02 2.58 23.62
CA GLU A 80 -10.69 2.93 24.14
C GLU A 80 -10.36 2.29 25.50
N GLU A 81 -11.36 2.02 26.32
CA GLU A 81 -11.21 1.37 27.64
C GLU A 81 -10.59 -0.03 27.53
N GLY A 82 -10.75 -0.71 26.39
CA GLY A 82 -10.16 -2.01 26.14
C GLY A 82 -8.63 -2.04 26.20
N ILE A 83 -7.97 -0.91 25.99
CA ILE A 83 -6.52 -0.76 26.15
C ILE A 83 -6.15 -0.89 27.62
N ASN A 84 -6.90 -0.22 28.49
CA ASN A 84 -6.69 -0.29 29.94
C ASN A 84 -6.95 -1.68 30.48
N ASP A 85 -7.98 -2.37 30.01
CA ASP A 85 -8.27 -3.75 30.36
C ASP A 85 -7.11 -4.70 29.98
N ALA A 86 -6.53 -4.55 28.81
CA ALA A 86 -5.38 -5.32 28.39
C ALA A 86 -4.16 -5.07 29.31
N LEU A 87 -3.86 -3.81 29.62
CA LEU A 87 -2.75 -3.41 30.50
C LEU A 87 -2.95 -3.90 31.93
N LEU A 88 -4.18 -3.82 32.47
CA LEU A 88 -4.52 -4.30 33.82
C LEU A 88 -4.38 -5.82 33.96
N ASN A 89 -4.51 -6.56 32.84
CA ASN A 89 -4.25 -8.00 32.80
C ASN A 89 -2.79 -8.35 32.52
N GLY A 90 -1.85 -7.40 32.60
CA GLY A 90 -0.43 -7.60 32.42
C GLY A 90 0.00 -7.83 30.98
N ILE A 91 -0.84 -7.48 30.02
CA ILE A 91 -0.63 -7.71 28.60
C ILE A 91 0.27 -6.61 28.03
N LYS A 92 1.39 -6.99 27.42
CA LYS A 92 2.32 -6.05 26.75
C LYS A 92 1.73 -5.60 25.41
N ILE A 93 1.64 -4.29 25.19
CA ILE A 93 1.18 -3.70 23.93
C ILE A 93 2.37 -3.12 23.18
N ASN A 94 2.61 -3.57 21.96
CA ASN A 94 3.75 -3.11 21.15
C ASN A 94 3.52 -1.70 20.57
N SER A 95 2.35 -1.48 20.01
CA SER A 95 1.92 -0.19 19.49
C SER A 95 0.42 -0.04 19.59
N ILE A 96 -0.05 1.20 19.70
CA ILE A 96 -1.49 1.52 19.72
C ILE A 96 -1.77 2.47 18.57
N ASN A 97 -2.89 2.25 17.87
CA ASN A 97 -3.40 3.28 16.96
C ASN A 97 -3.83 4.50 17.81
N THR A 98 -2.97 5.52 17.82
CA THR A 98 -3.18 6.74 18.61
C THR A 98 -4.26 7.67 18.05
N ILE A 99 -4.75 7.42 16.83
CA ILE A 99 -5.75 8.28 16.17
C ILE A 99 -7.16 7.91 16.59
N GLU A 100 -7.49 6.63 16.58
CA GLU A 100 -8.85 6.15 16.89
C GLU A 100 -8.91 5.29 18.14
N LYS A 101 -7.76 4.82 18.65
CA LYS A 101 -7.63 3.90 19.78
C LYS A 101 -8.57 2.68 19.74
N THR A 102 -8.94 2.28 18.53
CA THR A 102 -9.87 1.18 18.27
C THR A 102 -9.18 -0.14 17.95
N PHE A 103 -7.87 -0.11 17.75
CA PHE A 103 -7.04 -1.30 17.61
C PHE A 103 -5.58 -1.03 17.99
N TYR A 104 -4.84 -2.12 18.28
CA TYR A 104 -3.41 -2.08 18.53
C TYR A 104 -2.72 -3.32 17.97
N THR A 105 -1.40 -3.24 17.74
CA THR A 105 -0.56 -4.39 17.38
C THR A 105 0.17 -4.90 18.63
N ALA A 106 0.37 -6.21 18.71
CA ALA A 106 1.06 -6.81 19.85
C ALA A 106 1.73 -8.13 19.47
N ARG A 107 2.63 -8.58 20.36
CA ARG A 107 3.27 -9.91 20.32
C ARG A 107 2.80 -10.71 21.51
N TYR A 108 2.06 -11.77 21.26
CA TYR A 108 1.41 -12.57 22.30
C TYR A 108 1.69 -14.06 22.12
N SER A 109 1.78 -14.76 23.25
CA SER A 109 1.70 -16.21 23.26
C SER A 109 0.27 -16.68 22.95
N LEU A 110 0.10 -17.96 22.59
CA LEU A 110 -1.24 -18.50 22.34
C LEU A 110 -2.14 -18.42 23.59
N SER A 111 -1.55 -18.56 24.77
CA SER A 111 -2.29 -18.40 26.04
C SER A 111 -2.79 -16.96 26.22
N GLU A 112 -1.99 -15.96 25.90
CA GLU A 112 -2.41 -14.55 25.94
C GLU A 112 -3.46 -14.22 24.88
N ILE A 113 -3.32 -14.73 23.66
CA ILE A 113 -4.33 -14.56 22.59
C ILE A 113 -5.66 -15.20 23.02
N SER A 114 -5.62 -16.40 23.62
CA SER A 114 -6.80 -17.05 24.17
C SER A 114 -7.49 -16.19 25.25
N LEU A 115 -6.72 -15.66 26.20
CA LEU A 115 -7.22 -14.77 27.26
C LEU A 115 -7.86 -13.51 26.68
N ILE A 116 -7.15 -12.81 25.80
CA ILE A 116 -7.64 -11.57 25.17
C ILE A 116 -8.91 -11.80 24.38
N SER A 117 -9.05 -12.93 23.71
CA SER A 117 -10.27 -13.28 22.96
C SER A 117 -11.53 -13.37 23.86
N GLN A 118 -11.35 -13.61 25.15
CA GLN A 118 -12.44 -13.71 26.12
C GLN A 118 -12.83 -12.36 26.73
N LEU A 119 -11.96 -11.34 26.64
CA LEU A 119 -12.26 -10.03 27.20
C LEU A 119 -13.48 -9.39 26.52
N PRO A 120 -14.44 -8.82 27.28
CA PRO A 120 -15.62 -8.16 26.70
C PRO A 120 -15.24 -7.00 25.79
N THR A 121 -14.15 -6.29 26.10
CA THR A 121 -13.63 -5.14 25.36
C THR A 121 -12.92 -5.51 24.05
N THR A 122 -12.52 -6.75 23.86
CA THR A 122 -11.98 -7.23 22.58
C THR A 122 -13.10 -7.45 21.59
N LYS A 123 -13.00 -6.80 20.44
CA LYS A 123 -13.90 -6.95 19.30
C LYS A 123 -13.48 -8.10 18.39
N PHE A 124 -12.20 -8.13 18.02
CA PHE A 124 -11.65 -9.09 17.05
C PHE A 124 -10.14 -9.19 17.15
N ILE A 125 -9.55 -10.31 16.80
CA ILE A 125 -8.10 -10.54 16.73
C ILE A 125 -7.77 -11.21 15.41
N GLU A 126 -6.83 -10.63 14.66
CA GLU A 126 -6.33 -11.23 13.43
C GLU A 126 -4.79 -11.35 13.43
N PRO A 127 -4.21 -12.33 12.73
CA PRO A 127 -2.77 -12.36 12.48
C PRO A 127 -2.42 -11.32 11.43
N PRO A 128 -1.18 -10.80 11.42
CA PRO A 128 -0.72 -9.88 10.37
C PRO A 128 -0.84 -10.54 9.00
N ARG A 129 -1.15 -9.71 7.99
CA ARG A 129 -1.15 -10.10 6.58
C ARG A 129 0.25 -9.95 6.01
N ARG A 130 0.60 -10.74 5.01
CA ARG A 130 1.88 -10.67 4.32
C ARG A 130 1.72 -10.06 2.93
N TYR A 131 2.66 -9.19 2.58
CA TYR A 131 2.72 -8.50 1.29
C TYR A 131 4.10 -8.71 0.67
N LYS A 132 4.15 -8.88 -0.67
CA LYS A 132 5.39 -9.01 -1.44
C LYS A 132 5.72 -7.69 -2.15
N SER A 133 6.99 -7.40 -2.40
CA SER A 133 7.46 -6.17 -3.06
C SER A 133 7.44 -6.29 -4.60
N LYS A 134 7.34 -5.16 -5.33
CA LYS A 134 7.24 -5.11 -6.82
C LYS A 134 7.75 -3.77 -7.42
N LEU A 135 8.23 -3.70 -8.68
CA LEU A 135 9.26 -2.76 -9.20
C LEU A 135 8.98 -1.89 -10.48
N ASN A 136 9.42 -0.60 -10.63
CA ASN A 136 9.97 0.26 -11.75
C ASN A 136 9.34 1.58 -12.28
N ALA A 137 10.13 2.67 -12.75
CA ALA A 137 9.73 4.04 -13.20
C ALA A 137 10.56 4.90 -14.21
N SER A 138 10.11 6.15 -14.74
CA SER A 138 10.83 7.13 -15.62
C SER A 138 10.26 8.58 -15.62
N ILE A 139 11.08 9.66 -15.48
CA ILE A 139 10.65 11.05 -15.17
C ILE A 139 10.37 11.98 -16.37
N VAL A 140 10.96 11.70 -17.53
CA VAL A 140 10.77 12.57 -18.71
C VAL A 140 9.35 12.44 -19.26
N GLU A 141 8.85 11.23 -19.30
CA GLU A 141 7.50 10.90 -19.77
C GLU A 141 6.42 11.59 -18.95
N ILE A 142 6.62 11.67 -17.62
CA ILE A 142 5.69 12.36 -16.72
C ILE A 142 5.94 13.87 -16.63
N LYS A 143 6.92 14.41 -17.36
CA LYS A 143 7.29 15.82 -17.43
C LYS A 143 7.80 16.43 -16.12
N ALA A 144 8.34 15.63 -15.21
CA ALA A 144 8.95 16.13 -13.97
C ALA A 144 10.21 16.97 -14.25
N ASN A 145 10.98 16.62 -15.29
CA ASN A 145 12.13 17.39 -15.76
C ASN A 145 11.79 18.84 -16.12
N LEU A 146 10.58 19.11 -16.63
CA LEU A 146 10.11 20.47 -16.94
C LEU A 146 9.80 21.27 -15.66
N VAL A 147 9.33 20.59 -14.63
CA VAL A 147 9.13 21.17 -13.29
C VAL A 147 10.47 21.50 -12.63
N HIS A 148 11.44 20.59 -12.72
CA HIS A 148 12.81 20.84 -12.23
C HIS A 148 13.50 22.03 -12.92
N SER A 149 13.20 22.25 -14.19
CA SER A 149 13.77 23.36 -14.97
C SER A 149 13.08 24.71 -14.74
N GLY A 150 12.04 24.77 -13.90
CA GLY A 150 11.36 26.01 -13.55
C GLY A 150 10.22 26.42 -14.47
N GLN A 151 9.65 25.49 -15.28
CA GLN A 151 8.51 25.81 -16.15
C GLN A 151 7.20 26.07 -15.37
N VAL A 152 7.20 25.87 -14.06
CA VAL A 152 6.09 26.20 -13.18
C VAL A 152 6.40 27.50 -12.45
N ASN A 153 5.80 28.61 -12.85
CA ASN A 153 5.96 29.95 -12.27
C ASN A 153 7.44 30.44 -12.12
N ASN A 154 8.33 29.99 -13.02
CA ASN A 154 9.78 30.23 -12.95
C ASN A 154 10.44 29.75 -11.65
N THR A 155 9.82 28.75 -10.98
CA THR A 155 10.32 28.14 -9.75
C THR A 155 10.73 26.71 -10.01
N GLN A 156 11.93 26.34 -9.58
CA GLN A 156 12.39 24.96 -9.61
C GLN A 156 11.84 24.23 -8.39
N TYR A 157 10.91 23.30 -8.63
CA TYR A 157 10.44 22.40 -7.58
C TYR A 157 11.18 21.06 -7.70
N LYS A 158 11.83 20.62 -6.63
CA LYS A 158 12.64 19.40 -6.56
C LYS A 158 12.39 18.59 -5.30
N GLY A 159 11.42 18.98 -4.47
CA GLY A 159 11.05 18.31 -3.22
C GLY A 159 11.71 18.87 -1.97
N ASP A 160 12.35 20.06 -2.05
CA ASP A 160 13.00 20.69 -0.90
C ASP A 160 12.02 20.88 0.26
N GLY A 161 12.44 20.51 1.47
CA GLY A 161 11.64 20.64 2.69
C GLY A 161 10.55 19.57 2.86
N ILE A 162 10.43 18.63 1.95
CA ILE A 162 9.45 17.53 2.02
C ILE A 162 10.14 16.22 2.37
N LEU A 163 9.47 15.42 3.18
CA LEU A 163 9.89 14.07 3.58
C LEU A 163 9.21 13.01 2.70
N ILE A 164 10.02 12.08 2.16
CA ILE A 164 9.52 10.86 1.54
C ILE A 164 9.85 9.70 2.47
N GLY A 165 8.82 9.05 3.00
CA GLY A 165 8.94 7.79 3.73
C GLY A 165 8.84 6.62 2.76
N VAL A 166 9.73 5.66 2.86
CA VAL A 166 9.70 4.42 2.05
C VAL A 166 9.70 3.23 3.01
N LEU A 167 8.66 2.42 2.93
CA LEU A 167 8.61 1.10 3.55
C LEU A 167 8.87 0.06 2.47
N ASP A 168 10.01 -0.63 2.56
CA ASP A 168 10.47 -1.55 1.53
C ASP A 168 11.53 -2.53 2.07
N THR A 169 12.37 -3.14 1.22
CA THR A 169 13.42 -4.10 1.57
C THR A 169 14.66 -3.48 2.22
N GLY A 170 14.70 -2.15 2.37
CA GLY A 170 15.83 -1.40 2.90
C GLY A 170 16.35 -0.35 1.92
N ILE A 171 17.61 0.03 2.05
CA ILE A 171 18.29 0.97 1.17
C ILE A 171 19.81 0.77 1.17
N ASP A 172 20.46 0.89 0.03
CA ASP A 172 21.90 1.14 -0.03
C ASP A 172 22.19 2.60 0.34
N TRP A 173 22.26 2.88 1.63
CA TRP A 173 22.49 4.22 2.17
C TRP A 173 23.87 4.80 1.80
N LYS A 174 24.80 3.96 1.30
CA LYS A 174 26.10 4.37 0.77
C LYS A 174 26.04 4.88 -0.66
N HIS A 175 24.95 4.61 -1.37
CA HIS A 175 24.81 5.02 -2.77
C HIS A 175 24.84 6.56 -2.90
N LEU A 176 25.60 7.08 -3.90
CA LEU A 176 25.81 8.51 -4.08
C LEU A 176 24.49 9.29 -4.30
N ASP A 177 23.52 8.70 -4.96
CA ASP A 177 22.25 9.36 -5.29
C ASP A 177 21.40 9.73 -4.07
N PHE A 178 21.78 9.27 -2.86
CA PHE A 178 21.09 9.61 -1.61
C PHE A 178 21.90 10.54 -0.71
N ARG A 179 23.00 11.05 -1.21
CA ARG A 179 23.86 11.98 -0.46
C ARG A 179 23.50 13.43 -0.74
N SER A 180 24.06 14.35 0.03
CA SER A 180 23.95 15.77 -0.23
C SER A 180 24.74 16.13 -1.50
N ASP A 181 24.17 16.97 -2.34
CA ASP A 181 24.84 17.50 -3.55
C ASP A 181 25.98 18.48 -3.24
N THR A 182 26.06 18.99 -2.02
CA THR A 182 27.11 19.93 -1.58
C THR A 182 28.19 19.24 -0.75
N ASP A 183 27.91 18.11 -0.15
CA ASP A 183 28.84 17.34 0.69
C ASP A 183 28.50 15.85 0.64
N THR A 184 29.24 15.07 -0.11
CA THR A 184 29.01 13.64 -0.29
C THR A 184 29.29 12.79 0.96
N THR A 185 29.79 13.37 2.04
CA THR A 185 29.88 12.73 3.36
C THR A 185 28.60 12.89 4.18
N LYS A 186 27.60 13.60 3.64
CA LYS A 186 26.31 13.81 4.30
C LYS A 186 25.20 13.16 3.50
N SER A 187 24.30 12.47 4.23
CA SER A 187 23.16 11.77 3.67
C SER A 187 21.89 12.65 3.68
N ARG A 188 21.01 12.46 2.70
CA ARG A 188 19.63 12.96 2.73
C ARG A 188 18.67 11.99 3.47
N ILE A 189 19.16 10.84 3.91
CA ILE A 189 18.41 9.89 4.72
C ILE A 189 18.50 10.37 6.18
N LEU A 190 17.36 10.79 6.74
CA LEU A 190 17.28 11.28 8.12
C LEU A 190 17.25 10.15 9.14
N PHE A 191 16.55 9.07 8.82
CA PHE A 191 16.40 7.89 9.65
C PHE A 191 16.28 6.64 8.81
N ILE A 192 16.82 5.54 9.33
CA ILE A 192 16.54 4.17 8.88
C ILE A 192 16.01 3.41 10.09
N TRP A 193 14.88 2.74 9.95
CA TRP A 193 14.40 1.74 10.89
C TRP A 193 14.38 0.37 10.24
N ASP A 194 15.27 -0.49 10.68
CA ASP A 194 15.25 -1.90 10.27
C ASP A 194 14.42 -2.70 11.28
N GLN A 195 13.26 -3.18 10.85
CA GLN A 195 12.32 -3.93 11.69
C GLN A 195 12.77 -5.38 11.93
N GLY A 196 13.76 -5.87 11.18
CA GLY A 196 14.32 -7.22 11.30
C GLY A 196 15.52 -7.30 12.22
N ILE A 197 16.34 -6.24 12.32
CA ILE A 197 17.52 -6.21 13.19
C ILE A 197 17.11 -5.88 14.63
N LEU A 198 17.29 -6.82 15.55
CA LEU A 198 16.79 -6.69 16.93
C LEU A 198 17.85 -6.21 17.94
N THR A 199 19.10 -6.10 17.53
CA THR A 199 20.26 -5.86 18.44
C THR A 199 20.61 -4.38 18.66
N GLY A 200 20.06 -3.46 17.84
CA GLY A 200 20.36 -2.03 17.88
C GLY A 200 19.43 -1.22 18.80
N THR A 201 19.56 0.11 18.72
CA THR A 201 18.69 1.05 19.42
C THR A 201 17.28 1.01 18.81
N LYS A 202 16.28 0.76 19.66
CA LYS A 202 14.88 0.72 19.22
C LYS A 202 14.34 2.14 19.05
N PRO A 203 13.48 2.38 18.04
CA PRO A 203 12.82 3.68 17.94
C PRO A 203 11.93 3.98 19.13
N ALA A 204 11.83 5.24 19.52
CA ALA A 204 10.94 5.66 20.60
C ALA A 204 9.47 5.28 20.28
N GLY A 205 8.82 4.60 21.23
CA GLY A 205 7.45 4.09 21.07
C GLY A 205 7.35 2.69 20.50
N PHE A 206 8.46 2.06 20.13
CA PHE A 206 8.52 0.67 19.65
C PHE A 206 9.49 -0.16 20.50
N ASN A 207 9.24 -1.46 20.57
CA ASN A 207 10.05 -2.39 21.37
C ASN A 207 10.87 -3.39 20.53
N TYR A 208 10.95 -3.18 19.23
CA TYR A 208 11.68 -4.03 18.28
C TYR A 208 12.35 -3.21 17.17
N GLY A 209 13.17 -3.88 16.38
CA GLY A 209 13.91 -3.28 15.29
C GLY A 209 15.10 -2.44 15.76
N SER A 210 15.84 -1.91 14.82
CA SER A 210 16.99 -1.03 15.06
C SER A 210 16.85 0.28 14.28
N GLU A 211 16.97 1.40 14.99
CA GLU A 211 16.93 2.73 14.39
C GLU A 211 18.35 3.25 14.17
N TYR A 212 18.59 3.84 13.00
CA TYR A 212 19.82 4.55 12.66
C TYR A 212 19.49 5.99 12.29
N THR A 213 20.17 6.92 12.92
CA THR A 213 19.98 8.37 12.68
C THR A 213 20.89 8.87 11.57
N GLN A 214 20.53 10.01 10.97
CA GLN A 214 21.36 10.68 9.97
C GLN A 214 22.79 10.93 10.46
N ALA A 215 22.99 11.24 11.75
CA ALA A 215 24.31 11.43 12.33
C ALA A 215 25.16 10.15 12.22
N GLN A 216 24.61 8.99 12.61
CA GLN A 216 25.29 7.71 12.49
C GLN A 216 25.59 7.33 11.03
N ILE A 217 24.66 7.62 10.11
CA ILE A 217 24.85 7.41 8.67
C ILE A 217 25.99 8.30 8.16
N ASN A 218 26.03 9.57 8.56
CA ASN A 218 27.07 10.53 8.16
C ASN A 218 28.45 10.13 8.72
N ASP A 219 28.51 9.67 9.97
CA ASP A 219 29.74 9.21 10.59
C ASP A 219 30.31 7.98 9.84
N GLU A 220 29.45 7.06 9.39
CA GLU A 220 29.89 5.96 8.55
C GLU A 220 30.31 6.37 7.13
N LEU A 221 29.70 7.43 6.57
CA LEU A 221 30.04 7.94 5.26
C LEU A 221 31.40 8.67 5.26
N ASP A 222 31.79 9.27 6.38
CA ASP A 222 33.12 9.89 6.53
C ASP A 222 34.18 8.91 7.10
N GLY A 223 33.75 7.73 7.53
CA GLY A 223 34.60 6.62 7.97
C GLY A 223 34.90 6.61 9.46
N THR A 224 34.15 7.34 10.32
CA THR A 224 34.46 7.45 11.75
C THR A 224 33.20 7.62 12.63
N PRO A 225 32.74 6.59 13.37
CA PRO A 225 33.16 5.19 13.38
C PRO A 225 32.58 4.37 12.22
N THR A 226 33.05 3.16 12.01
CA THR A 226 32.56 2.21 11.01
C THR A 226 31.75 1.08 11.65
N ASN A 227 30.87 0.41 10.86
CA ASN A 227 30.04 -0.74 11.26
C ASN A 227 28.99 -0.45 12.33
N VAL A 228 28.49 0.78 12.41
CA VAL A 228 27.34 1.15 13.24
C VAL A 228 26.04 0.86 12.52
N VAL A 229 25.94 1.24 11.25
CA VAL A 229 24.73 1.04 10.43
C VAL A 229 24.75 -0.36 9.82
N GLN A 230 24.01 -1.29 10.42
CA GLN A 230 23.99 -2.70 10.01
C GLN A 230 22.95 -3.00 8.93
N GLN A 231 22.01 -2.08 8.67
CA GLN A 231 20.98 -2.25 7.66
C GLN A 231 21.59 -2.36 6.27
N LYS A 232 21.08 -3.30 5.48
CA LYS A 232 21.46 -3.58 4.11
C LYS A 232 20.20 -3.83 3.28
N ASP A 233 20.30 -3.52 2.00
CA ASP A 233 19.30 -3.89 1.01
C ASP A 233 19.84 -5.03 0.14
N SER A 234 19.67 -6.25 0.61
CA SER A 234 20.15 -7.45 -0.09
C SER A 234 19.26 -7.90 -1.24
N ASP A 235 18.03 -7.40 -1.31
CA ASP A 235 17.11 -7.57 -2.43
C ASP A 235 17.38 -6.52 -3.54
N GLY A 236 17.58 -5.26 -3.14
CA GLY A 236 17.82 -4.12 -4.01
C GLY A 236 16.58 -3.33 -4.39
N HIS A 237 15.39 -3.85 -4.08
CA HIS A 237 14.11 -3.23 -4.42
C HIS A 237 13.92 -1.88 -3.76
N GLY A 238 14.11 -1.78 -2.44
CA GLY A 238 13.93 -0.54 -1.71
C GLY A 238 14.87 0.57 -2.17
N THR A 239 16.11 0.24 -2.53
CA THR A 239 17.06 1.18 -3.12
C THR A 239 16.56 1.73 -4.44
N HIS A 240 16.04 0.87 -5.31
CA HIS A 240 15.50 1.25 -6.60
C HIS A 240 14.24 2.13 -6.47
N VAL A 241 13.32 1.76 -5.57
CA VAL A 241 12.11 2.50 -5.22
C VAL A 241 12.46 3.89 -4.68
N ALA A 242 13.34 3.98 -3.67
CA ALA A 242 13.77 5.25 -3.10
C ALA A 242 14.43 6.17 -4.13
N SER A 243 15.24 5.57 -5.04
CA SER A 243 15.89 6.30 -6.14
C SER A 243 14.87 6.83 -7.17
N SER A 244 13.88 6.03 -7.50
CA SER A 244 12.79 6.44 -8.41
C SER A 244 12.01 7.64 -7.87
N ALA A 245 11.81 7.71 -6.55
CA ALA A 245 11.17 8.84 -5.90
C ALA A 245 12.11 10.05 -5.76
N ALA A 246 13.34 9.84 -5.26
CA ALA A 246 14.20 10.90 -4.73
C ALA A 246 15.69 10.77 -5.01
N GLY A 247 16.15 9.86 -5.86
CA GLY A 247 17.56 9.80 -6.29
C GLY A 247 17.94 11.06 -7.03
N ASP A 248 19.11 11.64 -6.75
CA ASP A 248 19.56 12.87 -7.41
C ASP A 248 20.39 12.64 -8.68
N GLY A 249 20.73 11.37 -8.97
CA GLY A 249 21.50 10.96 -10.14
C GLY A 249 22.97 11.38 -10.11
N SER A 250 23.49 11.75 -8.95
CA SER A 250 24.86 12.24 -8.75
C SER A 250 25.95 11.16 -8.88
N SER A 251 25.56 9.90 -8.90
CA SER A 251 26.50 8.77 -9.10
C SER A 251 27.19 8.75 -10.47
N TYR A 252 26.75 9.60 -11.41
CA TYR A 252 27.41 9.84 -12.69
C TYR A 252 27.86 11.31 -12.82
N ALA A 253 29.00 11.53 -13.50
CA ALA A 253 29.54 12.86 -13.76
C ALA A 253 28.55 13.77 -14.53
N THR A 254 27.67 13.20 -15.34
CA THR A 254 26.51 13.88 -15.95
C THR A 254 25.28 13.29 -15.30
N THR A 255 24.54 14.06 -14.53
CA THR A 255 23.32 13.65 -13.83
C THR A 255 22.41 12.80 -14.71
N LYS A 256 22.24 11.54 -14.35
CA LYS A 256 21.41 10.56 -15.06
C LYS A 256 20.50 9.84 -14.07
N TYR A 257 19.37 9.33 -14.58
CA TYR A 257 18.45 8.52 -13.79
C TYR A 257 17.97 9.21 -12.52
N ILE A 258 17.70 10.52 -12.62
CA ILE A 258 17.23 11.33 -11.51
C ILE A 258 15.79 10.96 -11.13
N GLY A 259 15.50 10.88 -9.83
CA GLY A 259 14.17 10.71 -9.29
C GLY A 259 13.29 11.95 -9.43
N VAL A 260 12.01 11.81 -9.11
CA VAL A 260 11.01 12.87 -9.32
C VAL A 260 11.17 14.02 -8.31
N ALA A 261 11.60 13.73 -7.08
CA ALA A 261 11.82 14.74 -6.02
C ALA A 261 13.25 14.66 -5.45
N PRO A 262 14.28 15.00 -6.27
CA PRO A 262 15.69 14.70 -5.96
C PRO A 262 16.28 15.48 -4.78
N LYS A 263 15.54 16.42 -4.21
CA LYS A 263 15.94 17.22 -3.04
C LYS A 263 15.13 16.89 -1.79
N SER A 264 14.23 15.92 -1.85
CA SER A 264 13.50 15.46 -0.67
C SER A 264 14.42 14.71 0.29
N ASP A 265 14.18 14.90 1.59
CA ASP A 265 14.76 14.05 2.62
C ASP A 265 14.03 12.69 2.67
N LEU A 266 14.73 11.67 3.16
CA LEU A 266 14.23 10.31 3.20
C LEU A 266 14.10 9.80 4.64
N ILE A 267 13.06 9.02 4.89
CA ILE A 267 12.94 8.11 6.04
C ILE A 267 12.69 6.72 5.48
N ILE A 268 13.57 5.78 5.80
CA ILE A 268 13.50 4.41 5.30
C ILE A 268 13.07 3.47 6.40
N VAL A 269 12.15 2.59 6.10
CA VAL A 269 11.81 1.45 6.96
C VAL A 269 12.03 0.17 6.18
N ASN A 270 12.96 -0.66 6.64
CA ASN A 270 13.08 -2.03 6.17
C ASN A 270 12.07 -2.89 6.90
N GLY A 271 11.00 -3.28 6.21
CA GLY A 271 9.92 -4.12 6.74
C GLY A 271 10.03 -5.58 6.36
N ASP A 272 10.86 -5.91 5.39
CA ASP A 272 11.11 -7.28 4.96
C ASP A 272 12.19 -7.95 5.82
N ASN A 273 11.93 -9.15 6.25
CA ASN A 273 12.87 -10.01 6.99
C ASN A 273 13.12 -11.35 6.25
N GLY A 274 13.00 -11.35 4.93
CA GLY A 274 13.11 -12.53 4.08
C GLY A 274 11.83 -13.37 3.99
N SER A 275 10.71 -12.87 4.55
CA SER A 275 9.40 -13.54 4.50
C SER A 275 8.29 -12.58 4.01
N GLY A 276 8.65 -11.43 3.45
CA GLY A 276 7.74 -10.37 3.02
C GLY A 276 7.24 -9.48 4.16
N PHE A 277 6.35 -8.58 3.81
CA PHE A 277 5.80 -7.55 4.71
C PHE A 277 4.55 -8.08 5.41
N THR A 278 4.38 -7.72 6.69
CA THR A 278 3.18 -8.05 7.46
C THR A 278 2.38 -6.79 7.81
N SER A 279 1.06 -6.92 7.98
CA SER A 279 0.15 -5.78 8.23
C SER A 279 0.57 -4.94 9.44
N ASN A 280 0.99 -5.58 10.55
CA ASN A 280 1.47 -4.88 11.74
C ASN A 280 2.74 -4.07 11.47
N LYS A 281 3.69 -4.60 10.70
CA LYS A 281 4.90 -3.87 10.31
C LYS A 281 4.58 -2.66 9.42
N ILE A 282 3.57 -2.79 8.54
CA ILE A 282 3.08 -1.66 7.72
C ILE A 282 2.47 -0.58 8.63
N ILE A 283 1.59 -0.96 9.56
CA ILE A 283 0.96 -0.05 10.52
C ILE A 283 2.02 0.69 11.35
N ASP A 284 3.01 -0.04 11.85
CA ASP A 284 4.09 0.51 12.67
C ASP A 284 5.00 1.43 11.85
N ALA A 285 5.35 1.06 10.61
CA ALA A 285 6.15 1.88 9.70
C ALA A 285 5.46 3.21 9.38
N ILE A 286 4.17 3.19 9.07
CA ILE A 286 3.38 4.41 8.83
C ILE A 286 3.38 5.30 10.08
N THR A 287 3.20 4.70 11.27
CA THR A 287 3.22 5.41 12.54
C THR A 287 4.59 6.04 12.81
N TYR A 288 5.66 5.28 12.56
CA TYR A 288 7.04 5.74 12.72
C TYR A 288 7.37 6.91 11.80
N ILE A 289 7.14 6.76 10.48
CA ILE A 289 7.42 7.81 9.50
C ILE A 289 6.65 9.09 9.85
N ARG A 290 5.35 8.97 10.15
CA ARG A 290 4.53 10.10 10.60
C ARG A 290 5.14 10.80 11.83
N THR A 291 5.51 10.03 12.85
CA THR A 291 6.05 10.59 14.10
C THR A 291 7.35 11.37 13.86
N LYS A 292 8.25 10.83 13.02
CA LYS A 292 9.49 11.52 12.66
C LYS A 292 9.22 12.78 11.80
N ALA A 293 8.29 12.72 10.86
CA ALA A 293 7.92 13.85 10.02
C ALA A 293 7.27 14.98 10.85
N GLU A 294 6.37 14.65 11.76
CA GLU A 294 5.74 15.60 12.68
C GLU A 294 6.78 16.26 13.61
N ALA A 295 7.71 15.48 14.15
CA ALA A 295 8.81 16.01 14.97
C ALA A 295 9.73 16.96 14.18
N ALA A 296 9.91 16.69 12.87
CA ALA A 296 10.66 17.57 11.96
C ALA A 296 9.85 18.79 11.47
N GLY A 297 8.55 18.85 11.75
CA GLY A 297 7.64 19.89 11.27
C GLY A 297 7.50 19.91 9.73
N LYS A 298 7.69 18.76 9.06
CA LYS A 298 7.70 18.66 7.60
C LYS A 298 6.45 17.97 7.06
N PRO A 299 5.87 18.44 5.94
CA PRO A 299 4.94 17.65 5.15
C PRO A 299 5.62 16.38 4.64
N PHE A 300 4.83 15.32 4.42
CA PHE A 300 5.39 14.05 4.01
C PHE A 300 4.49 13.26 3.05
N VAL A 301 5.12 12.41 2.27
CA VAL A 301 4.46 11.37 1.49
C VAL A 301 5.10 10.01 1.83
N ILE A 302 4.27 8.98 2.01
CA ILE A 302 4.75 7.61 2.21
C ILE A 302 4.54 6.84 0.92
N ASN A 303 5.56 6.11 0.48
CA ASN A 303 5.49 5.16 -0.62
C ASN A 303 5.45 3.74 -0.09
N LEU A 304 4.45 2.97 -0.54
CA LEU A 304 4.30 1.55 -0.27
C LEU A 304 4.32 0.79 -1.61
N SER A 305 5.49 0.27 -1.97
CA SER A 305 5.68 -0.53 -3.17
C SER A 305 5.55 -2.02 -2.87
N LEU A 306 4.42 -2.40 -2.29
CA LEU A 306 4.14 -3.75 -1.80
C LEU A 306 2.64 -4.06 -1.93
N GLY A 307 2.28 -5.34 -1.88
CA GLY A 307 0.88 -5.75 -1.88
C GLY A 307 0.70 -7.27 -1.85
N GLY A 308 -0.55 -7.71 -1.64
CA GLY A 308 -0.93 -9.11 -1.63
C GLY A 308 -2.45 -9.30 -1.67
N HIS A 309 -2.89 -10.57 -1.70
CA HIS A 309 -4.30 -10.92 -1.89
C HIS A 309 -4.95 -11.61 -0.68
N ASP A 310 -4.36 -11.41 0.51
CA ASP A 310 -4.87 -11.98 1.77
C ASP A 310 -5.96 -11.10 2.38
N GLY A 311 -7.13 -11.06 1.80
CA GLY A 311 -8.21 -10.33 2.43
C GLY A 311 -9.34 -9.88 1.52
N SER A 312 -10.16 -8.97 2.04
CA SER A 312 -11.45 -8.63 1.44
C SER A 312 -11.39 -7.68 0.24
N HIS A 313 -10.27 -7.09 -0.06
CA HIS A 313 -10.11 -6.10 -1.16
C HIS A 313 -11.14 -4.96 -1.16
N ASP A 314 -11.49 -4.42 0.01
CA ASP A 314 -12.57 -3.43 0.18
C ASP A 314 -12.21 -2.21 1.04
N GLY A 315 -10.95 -2.10 1.46
CA GLY A 315 -10.47 -0.95 2.24
C GLY A 315 -10.77 -1.03 3.74
N THR A 316 -11.05 -2.21 4.29
CA THR A 316 -11.52 -2.37 5.68
C THR A 316 -10.56 -3.10 6.60
N HIS A 317 -9.41 -3.56 6.11
CA HIS A 317 -8.39 -4.17 6.96
C HIS A 317 -7.61 -3.13 7.76
N ALA A 318 -6.97 -3.57 8.86
CA ALA A 318 -6.32 -2.70 9.83
C ALA A 318 -5.29 -1.74 9.19
N GLU A 319 -4.45 -2.23 8.30
CA GLU A 319 -3.47 -1.42 7.58
C GLU A 319 -4.13 -0.41 6.63
N GLU A 320 -5.25 -0.76 5.99
CA GLU A 320 -6.03 0.15 5.14
C GLU A 320 -6.74 1.23 5.96
N LEU A 321 -7.34 0.85 7.10
CA LEU A 321 -7.94 1.78 8.05
C LEU A 321 -6.88 2.71 8.66
N LYS A 322 -5.68 2.18 8.94
CA LYS A 322 -4.54 3.00 9.39
C LYS A 322 -4.14 4.02 8.34
N ILE A 323 -4.01 3.62 7.09
CA ILE A 323 -3.73 4.50 5.96
C ILE A 323 -4.79 5.60 5.85
N ASP A 324 -6.06 5.23 5.85
CA ASP A 324 -7.19 6.16 5.72
C ASP A 324 -7.26 7.15 6.89
N SER A 325 -6.95 6.71 8.11
CA SER A 325 -6.93 7.56 9.30
C SER A 325 -5.81 8.61 9.28
N GLU A 326 -4.63 8.26 8.75
CA GLU A 326 -3.50 9.20 8.61
C GLU A 326 -3.79 10.30 7.58
N LEU A 327 -4.59 10.02 6.57
CA LEU A 327 -4.87 10.93 5.46
C LEU A 327 -5.98 11.96 5.75
N GLY A 328 -6.48 12.03 6.98
CA GLY A 328 -7.43 13.04 7.42
C GLY A 328 -6.86 14.44 7.63
N LYS A 329 -5.52 14.61 7.60
CA LYS A 329 -4.83 15.90 7.84
C LYS A 329 -4.12 16.40 6.59
N ALA A 330 -3.97 17.74 6.49
CA ALA A 330 -3.19 18.38 5.42
C ALA A 330 -1.68 18.07 5.53
N GLY A 331 -0.97 18.20 4.42
CA GLY A 331 0.47 17.96 4.34
C GLY A 331 0.88 16.50 4.35
N ARG A 332 -0.06 15.58 4.05
CA ARG A 332 0.16 14.13 4.08
C ARG A 332 -0.41 13.45 2.85
N ALA A 333 0.31 12.46 2.35
CA ALA A 333 -0.20 11.53 1.35
C ALA A 333 0.43 10.15 1.53
N ILE A 334 -0.26 9.11 1.07
CA ILE A 334 0.25 7.75 0.98
C ILE A 334 -0.02 7.27 -0.44
N VAL A 335 1.01 6.77 -1.10
CA VAL A 335 0.99 6.27 -2.47
C VAL A 335 1.32 4.80 -2.47
N ILE A 336 0.54 3.99 -3.17
CA ILE A 336 0.60 2.52 -3.10
C ILE A 336 0.60 1.94 -4.51
N ALA A 337 1.42 0.92 -4.74
CA ALA A 337 1.43 0.13 -5.97
C ALA A 337 0.13 -0.67 -6.12
N ALA A 338 -0.40 -0.76 -7.34
CA ALA A 338 -1.64 -1.50 -7.59
C ALA A 338 -1.49 -3.02 -7.53
N GLY A 339 -0.27 -3.53 -7.68
CA GLY A 339 0.01 -4.96 -7.80
C GLY A 339 0.44 -5.35 -9.21
N ASN A 340 0.95 -6.59 -9.39
CA ASN A 340 1.49 -7.04 -10.67
C ASN A 340 0.88 -8.38 -11.15
N GLU A 341 -0.33 -8.67 -10.73
CA GLU A 341 -1.09 -9.86 -11.04
C GLU A 341 -2.09 -9.64 -12.20
N GLY A 342 -1.86 -8.61 -13.06
CA GLY A 342 -2.77 -8.25 -14.14
C GLY A 342 -2.98 -9.34 -15.20
N GLU A 343 -2.01 -10.22 -15.37
CA GLU A 343 -2.12 -11.38 -16.28
C GLU A 343 -2.55 -12.65 -15.57
N ASP A 344 -2.53 -12.66 -14.23
CA ASP A 344 -2.77 -13.86 -13.44
C ASP A 344 -4.27 -14.14 -13.29
N LEU A 345 -4.63 -15.38 -13.44
CA LEU A 345 -6.02 -15.83 -13.31
C LEU A 345 -6.30 -16.25 -11.86
N ILE A 346 -5.99 -15.38 -10.90
CA ILE A 346 -6.10 -15.65 -9.46
C ILE A 346 -7.42 -15.20 -8.83
N HIS A 347 -8.32 -14.57 -9.59
CA HIS A 347 -9.62 -14.14 -9.08
C HIS A 347 -10.78 -14.81 -9.81
N HIS A 348 -11.78 -15.22 -9.03
CA HIS A 348 -13.06 -15.72 -9.50
C HIS A 348 -14.20 -15.10 -8.69
N ASP A 349 -15.25 -14.64 -9.37
CA ASP A 349 -16.50 -14.26 -8.72
C ASP A 349 -17.70 -14.79 -9.51
N SER A 350 -18.79 -15.04 -8.79
CA SER A 350 -20.03 -15.51 -9.43
C SER A 350 -21.27 -15.19 -8.59
N LEU A 351 -22.42 -15.27 -9.26
CA LEU A 351 -23.73 -15.25 -8.65
C LEU A 351 -24.28 -16.67 -8.55
N ILE A 352 -24.62 -17.12 -7.35
CA ILE A 352 -25.32 -18.37 -7.09
C ILE A 352 -26.82 -18.06 -7.09
N ALA A 353 -27.47 -18.16 -8.25
CA ALA A 353 -28.90 -17.86 -8.40
C ALA A 353 -29.77 -18.86 -7.62
N SER A 354 -29.43 -20.15 -7.68
CA SER A 354 -30.06 -21.25 -6.92
C SER A 354 -29.13 -22.46 -6.88
N GLY A 355 -29.23 -23.29 -5.84
CA GLY A 355 -28.44 -24.52 -5.73
C GLY A 355 -26.95 -24.29 -5.50
N SER A 356 -26.12 -24.56 -6.49
CA SER A 356 -24.67 -24.46 -6.39
C SER A 356 -24.01 -23.91 -7.65
N VAL A 357 -22.78 -23.39 -7.49
CA VAL A 357 -21.85 -23.03 -8.58
C VAL A 357 -20.53 -23.75 -8.34
N GLU A 358 -19.99 -24.31 -9.42
CA GLU A 358 -18.67 -24.94 -9.45
C GLU A 358 -17.71 -24.12 -10.31
N THR A 359 -16.51 -23.89 -9.81
CA THR A 359 -15.36 -23.41 -10.58
C THR A 359 -14.21 -24.39 -10.50
N GLU A 360 -13.21 -24.23 -11.35
CA GLU A 360 -12.03 -25.08 -11.42
C GLU A 360 -10.76 -24.22 -11.34
N PHE A 361 -9.77 -24.75 -10.62
CA PHE A 361 -8.40 -24.25 -10.67
C PHE A 361 -7.44 -25.40 -10.97
N THR A 362 -6.30 -25.04 -11.56
CA THR A 362 -5.30 -26.04 -11.94
C THR A 362 -4.01 -25.76 -11.17
N VAL A 363 -3.50 -26.81 -10.53
CA VAL A 363 -2.10 -26.85 -10.07
C VAL A 363 -1.31 -27.46 -11.23
N TYR A 364 -0.43 -26.65 -11.82
CA TYR A 364 0.41 -27.10 -12.94
C TYR A 364 1.56 -27.98 -12.45
N GLN A 365 2.22 -28.65 -13.39
CA GLN A 365 3.37 -29.50 -13.06
C GLN A 365 4.47 -28.66 -12.40
N TYR A 366 4.96 -29.09 -11.27
CA TYR A 366 6.02 -28.48 -10.51
C TYR A 366 6.89 -29.54 -9.83
N THR A 367 8.02 -29.17 -9.27
CA THR A 367 8.91 -30.03 -8.50
C THR A 367 8.68 -29.81 -7.01
N PRO A 368 8.05 -30.75 -6.27
CA PRO A 368 7.83 -30.59 -4.84
C PRO A 368 9.13 -30.38 -4.07
N GLU A 369 9.12 -29.46 -3.13
CA GLU A 369 10.25 -29.22 -2.22
C GLU A 369 10.42 -30.37 -1.22
N THR A 370 11.67 -30.58 -0.80
CA THR A 370 11.97 -31.54 0.26
C THR A 370 11.57 -30.97 1.63
N GLY A 371 10.71 -31.70 2.33
CA GLY A 371 10.25 -31.29 3.65
C GLY A 371 8.75 -31.42 3.81
N THR A 372 8.19 -30.56 4.65
CA THR A 372 6.75 -30.46 4.88
C THR A 372 6.36 -29.02 5.07
N ASN A 373 5.14 -28.67 4.66
CA ASN A 373 4.55 -27.35 4.75
C ASN A 373 5.33 -26.29 3.92
N ASN A 374 5.89 -26.71 2.81
CA ASN A 374 6.63 -25.88 1.86
C ASN A 374 6.01 -25.88 0.45
N ASP A 375 5.16 -26.82 0.13
CA ASP A 375 4.28 -26.80 -1.05
C ASP A 375 2.85 -26.47 -0.65
N TYR A 376 2.26 -25.38 -1.13
CA TYR A 376 0.92 -24.96 -0.68
C TYR A 376 0.14 -24.15 -1.71
N VAL A 377 -1.19 -24.18 -1.56
CA VAL A 377 -2.15 -23.28 -2.25
C VAL A 377 -3.12 -22.73 -1.22
N LEU A 378 -3.28 -21.41 -1.20
CA LEU A 378 -4.11 -20.71 -0.24
C LEU A 378 -5.20 -19.90 -0.94
N PHE A 379 -6.41 -19.92 -0.37
CA PHE A 379 -7.52 -19.13 -0.89
C PHE A 379 -8.10 -18.23 0.19
N SER A 380 -8.37 -16.97 -0.20
CA SER A 380 -9.17 -16.02 0.56
C SER A 380 -10.49 -15.81 -0.18
N ILE A 381 -11.61 -16.19 0.43
CA ILE A 381 -12.94 -16.19 -0.17
C ILE A 381 -13.87 -15.36 0.70
N TRP A 382 -14.60 -14.41 0.07
CA TRP A 382 -15.44 -13.47 0.76
C TRP A 382 -16.84 -13.43 0.19
N TYR A 383 -17.86 -13.42 1.08
CA TYR A 383 -19.26 -13.35 0.69
C TYR A 383 -20.11 -12.60 1.73
N PRO A 384 -21.24 -11.95 1.32
CA PRO A 384 -22.08 -11.19 2.22
C PRO A 384 -22.68 -12.03 3.35
N LYS A 385 -22.78 -11.44 4.56
CA LYS A 385 -23.16 -12.15 5.80
C LYS A 385 -24.52 -12.87 5.78
N GLN A 386 -25.47 -12.36 5.00
CA GLN A 386 -26.82 -12.93 4.91
C GLN A 386 -26.86 -14.28 4.21
N PHE A 387 -25.85 -14.63 3.42
CA PHE A 387 -25.77 -15.89 2.72
C PHE A 387 -25.13 -16.98 3.56
N LEU A 388 -25.63 -18.20 3.40
CA LEU A 388 -25.15 -19.42 4.06
C LEU A 388 -24.62 -20.33 2.97
N LEU A 389 -23.29 -20.40 2.82
CA LEU A 389 -22.63 -21.18 1.79
C LEU A 389 -21.90 -22.38 2.41
N ASN A 390 -22.16 -23.59 1.90
CA ASN A 390 -21.26 -24.72 2.10
C ASN A 390 -20.20 -24.69 1.00
N ILE A 391 -18.95 -24.92 1.36
CA ILE A 391 -17.82 -24.84 0.44
C ILE A 391 -17.13 -26.19 0.38
N THR A 392 -16.96 -26.69 -0.83
CA THR A 392 -16.40 -28.02 -1.11
C THR A 392 -15.20 -27.90 -2.02
N VAL A 393 -14.11 -28.56 -1.64
CA VAL A 393 -12.93 -28.80 -2.47
C VAL A 393 -12.97 -30.24 -2.97
N THR A 394 -12.78 -30.45 -4.26
CA THR A 394 -12.60 -31.81 -4.83
C THR A 394 -11.23 -31.88 -5.49
N THR A 395 -10.44 -32.86 -5.08
CA THR A 395 -9.09 -33.08 -5.60
C THR A 395 -9.12 -33.64 -7.02
N PRO A 396 -8.02 -33.59 -7.79
CA PRO A 396 -7.93 -34.21 -9.12
C PRO A 396 -8.31 -35.67 -9.16
N LYS A 397 -8.05 -36.47 -8.10
CA LYS A 397 -8.42 -37.88 -7.98
C LYS A 397 -9.81 -38.11 -7.39
N GLY A 398 -10.57 -37.03 -7.15
CA GLY A 398 -11.97 -37.09 -6.73
C GLY A 398 -12.22 -37.21 -5.23
N THR A 399 -11.22 -36.96 -4.38
CA THR A 399 -11.46 -36.84 -2.92
C THR A 399 -12.21 -35.55 -2.63
N VAL A 400 -13.31 -35.65 -1.88
CA VAL A 400 -14.21 -34.55 -1.56
C VAL A 400 -14.04 -34.12 -0.12
N VAL A 401 -13.78 -32.82 0.11
CA VAL A 401 -13.65 -32.19 1.43
C VAL A 401 -14.63 -31.02 1.51
N THR A 402 -15.55 -31.07 2.48
CA THR A 402 -16.60 -30.03 2.62
C THR A 402 -16.57 -29.41 4.01
N ALA A 403 -16.64 -28.09 4.07
CA ALA A 403 -16.98 -27.34 5.27
C ALA A 403 -18.37 -26.71 5.11
N ASN A 404 -19.29 -27.11 5.99
CA ASN A 404 -20.58 -26.45 6.07
C ASN A 404 -20.45 -25.04 6.60
N HIS A 405 -21.44 -24.20 6.30
CA HIS A 405 -21.49 -22.83 6.80
C HIS A 405 -21.31 -22.73 8.32
N GLY A 406 -20.46 -21.82 8.77
CA GLY A 406 -20.16 -21.60 10.19
C GLY A 406 -19.23 -22.64 10.82
N LEU A 407 -18.71 -23.59 10.04
CA LEU A 407 -17.86 -24.68 10.52
C LEU A 407 -16.50 -24.69 9.82
N GLN A 408 -15.60 -25.45 10.39
CA GLN A 408 -14.36 -25.85 9.74
C GLN A 408 -14.30 -27.36 9.58
N THR A 409 -13.43 -27.84 8.70
CA THR A 409 -13.05 -29.25 8.66
C THR A 409 -12.35 -29.63 9.98
N THR A 410 -12.81 -30.66 10.64
CA THR A 410 -12.34 -31.06 11.99
C THR A 410 -10.90 -31.55 12.02
N ASN A 411 -10.40 -32.04 10.87
CA ASN A 411 -9.00 -32.40 10.67
C ASN A 411 -8.56 -31.89 9.30
N GLN A 412 -7.24 -31.69 9.15
CA GLN A 412 -6.67 -31.74 7.81
C GLN A 412 -7.06 -33.06 7.20
N THR A 413 -7.93 -33.06 6.21
CA THR A 413 -8.29 -34.27 5.52
C THR A 413 -7.09 -34.70 4.70
N SER A 414 -6.40 -35.77 5.16
CA SER A 414 -5.29 -36.32 4.38
C SER A 414 -5.86 -36.88 3.09
N THR A 415 -5.49 -36.26 2.01
CA THR A 415 -5.68 -36.84 0.67
C THR A 415 -4.34 -37.39 0.19
N ASN A 416 -4.30 -38.13 -0.91
CA ASN A 416 -3.02 -38.49 -1.54
C ASN A 416 -2.50 -37.33 -2.43
N GLU A 417 -3.09 -36.13 -2.33
CA GLU A 417 -2.85 -34.96 -3.16
C GLU A 417 -2.78 -33.69 -2.29
N GLY A 418 -2.16 -33.82 -1.11
CA GLY A 418 -2.05 -32.75 -0.11
C GLY A 418 -3.10 -32.89 1.00
N TYR A 419 -2.95 -32.05 2.01
CA TYR A 419 -3.89 -31.91 3.11
C TYR A 419 -4.79 -30.70 2.83
N VAL A 420 -6.11 -30.93 2.81
CA VAL A 420 -7.10 -29.89 2.59
C VAL A 420 -7.72 -29.46 3.91
N LYS A 421 -7.71 -28.17 4.19
CA LYS A 421 -8.32 -27.57 5.36
C LYS A 421 -9.18 -26.38 4.94
N ILE A 422 -10.43 -26.34 5.40
CA ILE A 422 -11.39 -25.29 5.08
C ILE A 422 -11.92 -24.69 6.39
N SER A 423 -11.80 -23.40 6.58
CA SER A 423 -12.47 -22.64 7.65
C SER A 423 -13.49 -21.70 7.01
N ASN A 424 -14.76 -22.08 7.08
CA ASN A 424 -15.86 -21.41 6.39
C ASN A 424 -16.68 -20.57 7.37
N ALA A 425 -16.34 -19.31 7.53
CA ALA A 425 -17.00 -18.36 8.46
C ALA A 425 -17.14 -18.92 9.89
N ASN A 426 -16.17 -19.71 10.35
CA ASN A 426 -16.21 -20.44 11.62
C ASN A 426 -16.26 -19.50 12.84
N GLY A 427 -15.82 -18.25 12.71
CA GLY A 427 -15.95 -17.19 13.72
C GLY A 427 -17.19 -16.31 13.55
N GLY A 428 -17.99 -16.53 12.52
CA GLY A 428 -19.08 -15.63 12.11
C GLY A 428 -18.65 -14.58 11.09
N PRO A 429 -19.40 -13.51 10.88
CA PRO A 429 -19.03 -12.42 10.01
C PRO A 429 -17.84 -11.63 10.56
N ASN A 430 -16.96 -11.15 9.67
CA ASN A 430 -15.88 -10.26 10.02
C ASN A 430 -16.46 -8.92 10.53
N PRO A 431 -16.13 -8.48 11.75
CA PRO A 431 -16.75 -7.30 12.36
C PRO A 431 -16.28 -5.96 11.76
N THR A 432 -15.26 -5.96 10.90
CA THR A 432 -14.76 -4.74 10.25
C THR A 432 -15.57 -4.36 9.01
N ASN A 433 -16.06 -5.36 8.25
CA ASN A 433 -16.78 -5.14 6.99
C ASN A 433 -18.12 -5.88 6.90
N ASP A 434 -18.52 -6.60 7.96
CA ASP A 434 -19.79 -7.30 8.05
C ASP A 434 -19.99 -8.36 6.95
N THR A 435 -18.89 -8.92 6.44
CA THR A 435 -18.88 -10.03 5.46
C THR A 435 -18.26 -11.29 6.06
N LYS A 436 -18.52 -12.42 5.42
CA LYS A 436 -18.00 -13.74 5.83
C LYS A 436 -16.75 -14.08 5.03
N GLU A 437 -15.76 -14.61 5.72
CA GLU A 437 -14.52 -15.13 5.14
C GLU A 437 -14.55 -16.66 5.15
N CYS A 438 -14.14 -17.28 4.05
CA CYS A 438 -13.71 -18.66 4.03
C CYS A 438 -12.24 -18.72 3.65
N TRP A 439 -11.45 -19.37 4.49
CA TRP A 439 -10.05 -19.64 4.25
C TRP A 439 -9.85 -21.11 3.88
N ILE A 440 -9.11 -21.37 2.79
CA ILE A 440 -8.75 -22.73 2.37
C ILE A 440 -7.23 -22.85 2.32
N GLU A 441 -6.71 -23.92 2.89
CA GLU A 441 -5.32 -24.33 2.80
C GLU A 441 -5.25 -25.70 2.15
N ILE A 442 -4.46 -25.84 1.10
CA ILE A 442 -4.04 -27.11 0.52
C ILE A 442 -2.52 -27.15 0.69
N ILE A 443 -2.00 -28.14 1.45
CA ILE A 443 -0.61 -28.08 1.91
C ILE A 443 -0.03 -29.49 2.08
N ASP A 444 1.27 -29.63 1.91
CA ASP A 444 2.06 -30.83 2.15
C ASP A 444 2.38 -31.05 3.65
N SER A 445 1.38 -31.27 4.51
CA SER A 445 1.62 -31.51 5.95
C SER A 445 2.35 -32.82 6.26
N ASP A 446 2.61 -33.66 5.27
CA ASP A 446 3.32 -34.93 5.36
C ASP A 446 4.24 -35.08 4.13
N ALA A 447 5.50 -35.33 4.37
CA ALA A 447 6.48 -35.50 3.31
C ALA A 447 6.01 -36.55 2.28
N GLY A 448 6.04 -36.18 1.01
CA GLY A 448 5.58 -37.02 -0.10
C GLY A 448 4.08 -36.94 -0.40
N LYS A 449 3.34 -35.97 0.18
CA LYS A 449 1.96 -35.65 -0.18
C LYS A 449 1.80 -34.16 -0.53
N PRO A 450 2.48 -33.67 -1.55
CA PRO A 450 2.34 -32.29 -2.00
C PRO A 450 0.95 -32.06 -2.63
N PRO A 451 0.52 -30.77 -2.80
CA PRO A 451 -0.66 -30.44 -3.59
C PRO A 451 -0.64 -31.11 -4.97
N GLY A 452 -1.67 -31.92 -5.26
CA GLY A 452 -1.68 -32.75 -6.45
C GLY A 452 -1.78 -31.95 -7.74
N VAL A 453 -0.93 -32.25 -8.71
CA VAL A 453 -0.97 -31.71 -10.07
C VAL A 453 -2.27 -32.11 -10.76
N GLY A 454 -2.95 -31.15 -11.38
CA GLY A 454 -4.18 -31.37 -12.14
C GLY A 454 -5.29 -30.39 -11.80
N VAL A 455 -6.49 -30.71 -12.28
CA VAL A 455 -7.68 -29.87 -12.11
C VAL A 455 -8.36 -30.16 -10.80
N TRP A 456 -8.44 -29.16 -9.96
CA TRP A 456 -9.20 -29.13 -8.71
C TRP A 456 -10.53 -28.41 -8.90
N LYS A 457 -11.51 -28.71 -8.08
CA LYS A 457 -12.83 -28.05 -8.12
C LYS A 457 -13.14 -27.35 -6.81
N LEU A 458 -13.69 -26.14 -6.91
CA LEU A 458 -14.33 -25.43 -5.82
C LEU A 458 -15.83 -25.36 -6.10
N THR A 459 -16.64 -25.88 -5.17
CA THR A 459 -18.10 -25.83 -5.27
C THR A 459 -18.68 -25.02 -4.12
N PHE A 460 -19.48 -24.00 -4.46
CA PHE A 460 -20.21 -23.13 -3.55
C PHE A 460 -21.68 -23.51 -3.58
N THR A 461 -22.22 -24.04 -2.49
CA THR A 461 -23.60 -24.55 -2.42
C THR A 461 -24.39 -23.73 -1.40
N LEU A 462 -25.58 -23.28 -1.77
CA LEU A 462 -26.50 -22.64 -0.83
C LEU A 462 -26.93 -23.66 0.24
N ALA A 463 -26.62 -23.35 1.50
CA ALA A 463 -27.08 -24.15 2.63
C ALA A 463 -28.58 -23.97 2.88
N SER A 464 -29.22 -24.87 3.58
CA SER A 464 -30.64 -24.76 3.97
C SER A 464 -30.88 -23.47 4.75
N GLY A 465 -31.91 -22.71 4.36
CA GLY A 465 -32.25 -21.42 4.94
C GLY A 465 -31.45 -20.24 4.38
N SER A 466 -30.52 -20.48 3.44
CA SER A 466 -29.85 -19.38 2.74
C SER A 466 -30.82 -18.70 1.77
N PRO A 467 -30.84 -17.34 1.71
CA PRO A 467 -31.54 -16.65 0.63
C PRO A 467 -30.88 -16.98 -0.72
N THR A 468 -31.65 -16.87 -1.81
CA THR A 468 -31.14 -17.04 -3.18
C THR A 468 -30.38 -15.78 -3.64
N GLY A 469 -29.54 -15.93 -4.66
CA GLY A 469 -28.80 -14.80 -5.24
C GLY A 469 -27.52 -14.45 -4.47
N ALA A 470 -26.89 -15.45 -3.86
CA ALA A 470 -25.60 -15.27 -3.20
C ALA A 470 -24.50 -14.90 -4.20
N THR A 471 -23.68 -13.94 -3.81
CA THR A 471 -22.44 -13.59 -4.54
C THR A 471 -21.22 -13.93 -3.68
N TYR A 472 -20.11 -14.23 -4.31
CA TYR A 472 -18.83 -14.39 -3.64
C TYR A 472 -17.72 -13.87 -4.52
N ASP A 473 -16.59 -13.56 -3.89
CA ASP A 473 -15.29 -13.30 -4.51
C ASP A 473 -14.28 -14.28 -3.91
N ALA A 474 -13.48 -14.90 -4.75
CA ALA A 474 -12.45 -15.86 -4.36
C ALA A 474 -11.13 -15.49 -5.01
N TRP A 475 -10.08 -15.37 -4.20
CA TRP A 475 -8.71 -15.17 -4.66
C TRP A 475 -7.88 -16.40 -4.31
N ILE A 476 -7.03 -16.86 -5.23
CA ILE A 476 -5.84 -17.62 -4.91
C ILE A 476 -4.89 -16.60 -4.27
N SER A 477 -4.83 -16.62 -2.94
CA SER A 477 -4.16 -15.54 -2.20
C SER A 477 -2.66 -15.71 -2.18
N ASP A 478 -2.19 -16.95 -2.21
CA ASP A 478 -0.80 -17.32 -2.36
C ASP A 478 -0.67 -18.80 -2.74
N PHE A 479 0.43 -19.13 -3.37
CA PHE A 479 0.84 -20.50 -3.65
C PHE A 479 2.37 -20.53 -3.74
N GLY A 480 2.98 -21.65 -3.47
CA GLY A 480 4.43 -21.73 -3.56
C GLY A 480 5.01 -23.05 -3.15
N ASN A 481 6.04 -23.31 -3.79
CA ASN A 481 7.43 -23.50 -3.45
C ASN A 481 8.19 -22.38 -4.16
N ASP A 482 9.44 -22.20 -3.85
CA ASP A 482 10.15 -20.97 -4.23
C ASP A 482 10.43 -20.79 -5.74
N GLU A 483 10.19 -21.78 -6.62
CA GLU A 483 10.72 -21.67 -7.99
C GLU A 483 9.79 -22.05 -9.16
N ASP A 484 8.92 -23.08 -9.08
CA ASP A 484 8.24 -23.57 -10.29
C ASP A 484 6.72 -23.87 -10.14
N MET A 485 6.13 -23.74 -8.96
CA MET A 485 4.70 -23.98 -8.74
C MET A 485 3.85 -22.84 -9.33
N TRP A 486 2.90 -23.21 -10.21
CA TRP A 486 1.92 -22.29 -10.77
C TRP A 486 0.50 -22.78 -10.55
N VAL A 487 -0.37 -21.87 -10.12
CA VAL A 487 -1.78 -22.16 -9.83
C VAL A 487 -2.66 -21.03 -10.37
N GLU A 488 -3.71 -21.39 -11.09
CA GLU A 488 -4.68 -20.42 -11.61
C GLU A 488 -6.09 -20.99 -11.70
N PHE A 489 -7.10 -20.12 -11.65
CA PHE A 489 -8.47 -20.50 -12.01
C PHE A 489 -8.56 -20.75 -13.52
N THR A 490 -8.98 -21.95 -13.91
CA THR A 490 -9.10 -22.37 -15.31
C THR A 490 -10.53 -22.32 -15.83
N LYS A 491 -11.52 -22.07 -14.97
CA LYS A 491 -12.92 -21.95 -15.34
C LYS A 491 -13.54 -20.71 -14.69
N GLY A 492 -14.01 -19.76 -15.53
CA GLY A 492 -14.71 -18.54 -15.08
C GLY A 492 -13.82 -17.49 -14.41
N SER A 493 -12.51 -17.60 -14.51
CA SER A 493 -11.55 -16.62 -13.99
C SER A 493 -11.77 -15.21 -14.54
N GLN A 494 -11.46 -14.21 -13.72
CA GLN A 494 -11.68 -12.81 -14.04
C GLN A 494 -10.40 -12.00 -13.79
N ARG A 495 -9.89 -11.34 -14.85
CA ARG A 495 -8.81 -10.34 -14.72
C ARG A 495 -9.36 -8.99 -14.27
N ARG A 496 -9.97 -8.97 -13.09
CA ARG A 496 -10.51 -7.79 -12.42
C ARG A 496 -10.46 -7.98 -10.91
N LYS A 497 -10.58 -6.90 -10.14
CA LYS A 497 -10.47 -6.90 -8.68
C LYS A 497 -9.12 -7.46 -8.21
N LEU A 498 -8.07 -7.22 -9.00
CA LEU A 498 -6.72 -7.67 -8.75
C LEU A 498 -5.83 -6.59 -8.10
N VAL A 499 -6.38 -5.40 -7.81
CA VAL A 499 -5.63 -4.41 -7.02
C VAL A 499 -5.26 -5.02 -5.68
N ALA A 500 -3.96 -5.17 -5.46
CA ALA A 500 -3.44 -5.78 -4.25
C ALA A 500 -3.69 -4.91 -3.02
N MET A 501 -3.98 -5.51 -1.88
CA MET A 501 -4.03 -4.81 -0.60
C MET A 501 -2.62 -4.41 -0.15
N PRO A 502 -2.42 -3.23 0.49
CA PRO A 502 -3.42 -2.26 0.91
C PRO A 502 -3.80 -1.20 -0.14
N GLY A 503 -3.49 -1.41 -1.43
CA GLY A 503 -3.87 -0.50 -2.53
C GLY A 503 -5.38 -0.29 -2.68
N THR A 504 -6.20 -1.13 -2.07
CA THR A 504 -7.65 -0.98 -2.01
C THR A 504 -8.15 0.03 -0.95
N SER A 505 -7.24 0.63 -0.14
CA SER A 505 -7.55 1.73 0.78
C SER A 505 -8.30 2.88 0.07
N ASN A 506 -9.30 3.45 0.74
CA ASN A 506 -10.20 4.45 0.13
C ASN A 506 -9.50 5.78 -0.13
N LYS A 507 -8.62 6.24 0.77
CA LYS A 507 -7.99 7.56 0.69
C LYS A 507 -6.59 7.55 0.05
N ALA A 508 -5.87 6.44 0.08
CA ALA A 508 -4.56 6.32 -0.57
C ALA A 508 -4.64 6.55 -2.09
N ILE A 509 -3.52 6.95 -2.66
CA ILE A 509 -3.36 7.08 -4.12
C ILE A 509 -2.77 5.76 -4.64
N THR A 510 -3.58 4.98 -5.36
CA THR A 510 -3.17 3.69 -5.91
C THR A 510 -2.77 3.83 -7.36
N VAL A 511 -1.60 3.27 -7.71
CA VAL A 511 -0.91 3.55 -8.97
C VAL A 511 -0.74 2.30 -9.81
N GLY A 512 -1.32 2.33 -11.01
CA GLY A 512 -1.08 1.33 -12.06
C GLY A 512 0.17 1.66 -12.88
N ALA A 513 0.62 0.71 -13.70
CA ALA A 513 1.85 0.80 -14.47
C ALA A 513 1.62 0.84 -15.99
N TYR A 514 2.46 1.60 -16.70
CA TYR A 514 2.55 1.56 -18.16
C TYR A 514 4.00 1.58 -18.67
N VAL A 515 4.16 1.20 -19.93
CA VAL A 515 5.47 1.01 -20.59
C VAL A 515 6.05 2.34 -21.05
N THR A 516 7.26 2.69 -20.61
CA THR A 516 7.98 3.87 -21.07
C THR A 516 9.30 3.57 -21.77
N LYS A 517 9.83 2.40 -21.53
CA LYS A 517 11.05 1.93 -22.20
C LYS A 517 10.93 0.43 -22.46
N TRP A 518 11.33 -0.02 -23.64
CA TRP A 518 11.32 -1.43 -24.00
C TRP A 518 12.72 -1.99 -24.31
N SER A 519 13.74 -1.12 -24.42
CA SER A 519 15.12 -1.53 -24.70
C SER A 519 16.14 -0.65 -23.97
N TRP A 520 17.31 -1.19 -23.66
CA TRP A 520 18.41 -0.51 -22.99
C TRP A 520 19.76 -1.11 -23.32
N SER A 521 20.84 -0.35 -23.09
CA SER A 521 22.23 -0.83 -23.15
C SER A 521 22.71 -1.23 -21.77
N SER A 522 23.21 -2.45 -21.66
CA SER A 522 23.74 -3.02 -20.43
C SER A 522 25.22 -2.69 -20.21
N SER A 523 25.68 -2.87 -18.99
CA SER A 523 27.09 -2.74 -18.57
C SER A 523 28.03 -3.75 -19.24
N ASN A 524 27.50 -4.87 -19.77
CA ASN A 524 28.25 -5.86 -20.53
C ASN A 524 28.45 -5.46 -22.01
N GLY A 525 27.98 -4.27 -22.44
CA GLY A 525 28.11 -3.75 -23.79
C GLY A 525 27.02 -4.17 -24.77
N ASN A 526 26.12 -5.06 -24.36
CA ASN A 526 25.01 -5.53 -25.21
C ASN A 526 23.75 -4.66 -25.03
N ASN A 527 22.87 -4.70 -26.03
CA ASN A 527 21.54 -4.12 -25.94
C ASN A 527 20.52 -5.21 -25.67
N TYR A 528 19.62 -4.94 -24.72
CA TYR A 528 18.55 -5.84 -24.34
C TYR A 528 17.20 -5.17 -24.53
N ASN A 529 16.14 -5.96 -24.65
CA ASN A 529 14.77 -5.50 -24.78
C ASN A 529 13.79 -6.50 -24.14
N TYR A 530 12.61 -6.03 -23.81
CA TYR A 530 11.48 -6.89 -23.49
C TYR A 530 10.92 -7.56 -24.75
N ASN A 531 10.35 -8.73 -24.62
CA ASN A 531 9.80 -9.51 -25.73
C ASN A 531 8.65 -8.81 -26.48
N GLY A 532 8.38 -9.24 -27.70
CA GLY A 532 7.61 -8.58 -28.76
C GLY A 532 6.16 -8.14 -28.50
N THR A 533 5.56 -8.42 -27.31
CA THR A 533 4.25 -7.93 -26.91
C THR A 533 4.30 -6.59 -26.18
N THR A 534 5.47 -6.20 -25.66
CA THR A 534 5.67 -4.93 -24.94
C THR A 534 5.71 -3.76 -25.92
N ARG A 535 4.78 -2.82 -25.80
CA ARG A 535 4.68 -1.64 -26.65
C ARG A 535 4.75 -0.36 -25.82
N LEU A 536 5.57 0.61 -26.28
CA LEU A 536 5.66 1.93 -25.67
C LEU A 536 4.26 2.58 -25.56
N ASN A 537 4.05 3.25 -24.46
CA ASN A 537 2.80 3.95 -24.10
C ASN A 537 1.59 3.04 -23.83
N ASN A 538 1.73 1.71 -23.95
CA ASN A 538 0.68 0.78 -23.60
C ASN A 538 0.68 0.45 -22.10
N TYR A 539 -0.43 -0.08 -21.61
CA TYR A 539 -0.58 -0.66 -20.29
C TYR A 539 0.44 -1.78 -20.08
N SER A 540 1.06 -1.83 -18.92
CA SER A 540 1.91 -2.97 -18.56
C SER A 540 1.01 -4.13 -18.15
N LEU A 541 1.09 -5.24 -18.88
CA LEU A 541 0.15 -6.37 -18.76
C LEU A 541 0.09 -6.92 -17.32
N PHE A 542 1.22 -6.88 -16.62
CA PHE A 542 1.28 -7.30 -15.21
C PHE A 542 0.52 -6.37 -14.25
N SER A 543 0.24 -5.12 -14.63
CA SER A 543 -0.37 -4.16 -13.70
C SER A 543 -1.78 -4.60 -13.31
N SER A 544 -2.02 -4.77 -12.02
CA SER A 544 -3.27 -5.29 -11.49
C SER A 544 -4.44 -4.33 -11.71
N PRO A 545 -5.50 -4.75 -12.44
CA PRO A 545 -6.67 -3.93 -12.65
C PRO A 545 -7.65 -3.99 -11.47
N GLY A 546 -8.38 -2.90 -11.29
CA GLY A 546 -9.53 -2.84 -10.41
C GLY A 546 -10.83 -3.42 -11.01
N PRO A 547 -11.98 -2.95 -10.51
CA PRO A 547 -12.18 -2.11 -9.32
C PRO A 547 -11.85 -2.87 -8.01
N THR A 548 -12.09 -2.24 -6.84
CA THR A 548 -12.11 -3.00 -5.58
C THR A 548 -13.31 -3.96 -5.53
N ARG A 549 -13.34 -4.88 -4.56
CA ARG A 549 -14.48 -5.79 -4.37
C ARG A 549 -15.81 -5.05 -4.25
N THR A 550 -15.83 -3.91 -3.61
CA THR A 550 -17.00 -3.05 -3.41
C THR A 550 -17.21 -2.02 -4.53
N ALA A 551 -16.61 -2.23 -5.70
CA ALA A 551 -16.69 -1.36 -6.88
C ALA A 551 -16.04 0.03 -6.72
N GLY A 552 -15.16 0.22 -5.73
CA GLY A 552 -14.33 1.43 -5.60
C GLY A 552 -13.39 1.61 -6.80
N GLN A 553 -13.27 2.84 -7.28
CA GLN A 553 -12.46 3.18 -8.46
C GLN A 553 -10.97 3.11 -8.15
N LYS A 554 -10.34 1.96 -8.40
CA LYS A 554 -8.91 1.70 -8.33
C LYS A 554 -8.39 1.03 -9.63
N PRO A 555 -7.13 1.29 -10.06
CA PRO A 555 -6.22 2.30 -9.52
C PRO A 555 -6.75 3.73 -9.73
N ASP A 556 -6.16 4.71 -9.02
CA ASP A 556 -6.52 6.13 -9.16
C ASP A 556 -5.91 6.73 -10.44
N ILE A 557 -4.66 6.36 -10.74
CA ILE A 557 -3.85 6.91 -11.85
C ILE A 557 -2.81 5.88 -12.27
N SER A 558 -2.23 6.04 -13.46
CA SER A 558 -1.10 5.22 -13.91
C SER A 558 0.16 6.06 -14.14
N ALA A 559 1.32 5.46 -13.81
CA ALA A 559 2.63 6.05 -14.02
C ALA A 559 3.58 5.05 -14.74
N PRO A 560 4.74 5.52 -15.24
CA PRO A 560 5.72 4.62 -15.83
C PRO A 560 6.14 3.51 -14.86
N GLY A 561 6.01 2.27 -15.25
CA GLY A 561 6.31 1.11 -14.43
C GLY A 561 7.07 0.00 -15.14
N GLN A 562 7.47 0.18 -16.40
CA GLN A 562 8.22 -0.84 -17.13
C GLN A 562 9.41 -0.24 -17.86
N GLY A 563 10.58 -0.89 -17.68
CA GLY A 563 11.83 -0.47 -18.29
C GLY A 563 12.50 0.72 -17.57
N ILE A 564 12.56 0.67 -16.26
CA ILE A 564 12.98 1.82 -15.43
C ILE A 564 14.39 1.63 -14.89
N ALA A 565 15.20 2.66 -15.05
CA ALA A 565 16.55 2.71 -14.51
C ALA A 565 16.58 3.54 -13.22
N ALA A 566 16.99 2.93 -12.12
CA ALA A 566 17.22 3.59 -10.85
C ALA A 566 18.40 2.96 -10.10
N SER A 567 18.79 3.50 -8.94
CA SER A 567 19.98 3.11 -8.20
C SER A 567 20.00 1.63 -7.88
N ARG A 568 21.15 1.01 -8.09
CA ARG A 568 21.43 -0.39 -7.81
C ARG A 568 22.04 -0.53 -6.42
N ALA A 569 21.44 -1.35 -5.56
CA ALA A 569 22.04 -1.69 -4.28
C ALA A 569 23.33 -2.50 -4.47
N SER A 570 24.37 -2.15 -3.70
CA SER A 570 25.67 -2.83 -3.76
C SER A 570 25.67 -4.20 -3.07
N ASP A 571 24.73 -4.42 -2.12
CA ASP A 571 24.58 -5.67 -1.37
C ASP A 571 23.65 -6.67 -2.09
N ALA A 572 22.97 -6.26 -3.17
CA ALA A 572 22.07 -7.10 -3.96
C ALA A 572 22.72 -7.65 -5.24
N SER A 573 22.29 -8.85 -5.63
CA SER A 573 22.73 -9.49 -6.87
C SER A 573 21.75 -9.21 -7.99
N PHE A 574 22.25 -8.76 -9.14
CA PHE A 574 21.45 -8.51 -10.34
C PHE A 574 22.10 -9.19 -11.55
N GLU A 575 21.30 -9.73 -12.43
CA GLU A 575 21.76 -10.26 -13.68
C GLU A 575 22.37 -9.17 -14.57
N ALA A 576 23.50 -9.48 -15.21
CA ALA A 576 24.25 -8.55 -16.05
C ALA A 576 23.39 -7.84 -17.13
N PRO A 577 22.41 -8.48 -17.81
CA PRO A 577 21.50 -7.82 -18.75
C PRO A 577 20.82 -6.58 -18.21
N TYR A 578 20.39 -6.57 -16.93
CA TYR A 578 19.61 -5.48 -16.34
C TYR A 578 20.49 -4.35 -15.78
N ILE A 579 21.79 -4.60 -15.52
CA ILE A 579 22.70 -3.56 -15.03
C ILE A 579 23.02 -2.61 -16.17
N VAL A 580 22.66 -1.34 -16.08
CA VAL A 580 22.92 -0.36 -17.15
C VAL A 580 24.39 0.06 -17.19
N THR A 581 24.81 0.61 -18.34
CA THR A 581 26.17 1.10 -18.57
C THR A 581 26.63 2.03 -17.42
N GLY A 582 27.77 1.71 -16.83
CA GLY A 582 28.35 2.40 -15.67
C GLY A 582 28.13 1.67 -14.34
N GLY A 583 27.28 0.65 -14.27
CA GLY A 583 27.18 -0.29 -13.15
C GLY A 583 26.51 0.24 -11.88
N LYS A 584 26.04 1.49 -11.87
CA LYS A 584 25.45 2.17 -10.69
C LYS A 584 23.91 2.07 -10.62
N HIS A 585 23.27 1.72 -11.73
CA HIS A 585 21.83 1.61 -11.84
C HIS A 585 21.43 0.29 -12.49
N VAL A 586 20.20 -0.11 -12.27
CA VAL A 586 19.62 -1.35 -12.80
C VAL A 586 18.25 -1.06 -13.42
N ILE A 587 17.86 -1.86 -14.42
CA ILE A 587 16.53 -1.80 -15.04
C ILE A 587 15.61 -2.79 -14.34
N GLU A 588 14.47 -2.28 -13.92
CA GLU A 588 13.44 -3.11 -13.32
C GLU A 588 12.02 -2.79 -13.84
N GLN A 589 11.01 -3.56 -13.41
CA GLN A 589 9.61 -3.38 -13.81
C GLN A 589 8.63 -3.78 -12.72
N GLY A 590 7.50 -3.10 -12.63
CA GLY A 590 6.44 -3.32 -11.64
C GLY A 590 5.64 -2.05 -11.36
N THR A 591 4.46 -2.19 -10.75
CA THR A 591 3.69 -1.05 -10.24
C THR A 591 4.42 -0.34 -9.11
N SER A 592 5.36 -1.02 -8.48
CA SER A 592 6.22 -0.51 -7.42
C SER A 592 7.17 0.60 -7.86
N MET A 593 7.45 0.74 -9.16
CA MET A 593 8.21 1.88 -9.69
C MET A 593 7.31 2.96 -10.27
N ALA A 594 6.10 2.60 -10.56
CA ALA A 594 5.05 3.58 -10.87
C ALA A 594 4.70 4.39 -9.61
N ALA A 595 4.51 3.72 -8.46
CA ALA A 595 4.16 4.35 -7.20
C ALA A 595 5.17 5.42 -6.74
N PRO A 596 6.49 5.17 -6.66
CA PRO A 596 7.45 6.17 -6.18
C PRO A 596 7.55 7.40 -7.10
N GLN A 597 7.25 7.31 -8.39
CA GLN A 597 7.17 8.49 -9.25
C GLN A 597 6.00 9.39 -8.88
N VAL A 598 4.86 8.78 -8.56
CA VAL A 598 3.70 9.53 -8.05
C VAL A 598 4.01 10.10 -6.66
N ALA A 599 4.69 9.35 -5.79
CA ALA A 599 5.12 9.86 -4.48
C ALA A 599 6.06 11.07 -4.62
N GLY A 600 7.03 11.02 -5.54
CA GLY A 600 7.85 12.18 -5.87
C GLY A 600 7.05 13.35 -6.42
N ALA A 601 6.07 13.11 -7.31
CA ALA A 601 5.20 14.17 -7.82
C ALA A 601 4.38 14.83 -6.70
N VAL A 602 3.87 14.03 -5.76
CA VAL A 602 3.19 14.53 -4.55
C VAL A 602 4.13 15.38 -3.70
N ALA A 603 5.40 14.97 -3.54
CA ALA A 603 6.39 15.78 -2.83
C ALA A 603 6.61 17.15 -3.48
N LEU A 604 6.66 17.23 -4.83
CA LEU A 604 6.71 18.51 -5.55
C LEU A 604 5.45 19.37 -5.30
N MET A 605 4.27 18.74 -5.27
CA MET A 605 3.01 19.45 -4.99
C MET A 605 2.98 19.99 -3.55
N LEU A 606 3.44 19.20 -2.58
CA LEU A 606 3.55 19.60 -1.18
C LEU A 606 4.61 20.68 -0.97
N GLN A 607 5.72 20.67 -1.71
CA GLN A 607 6.70 21.78 -1.71
C GLN A 607 6.05 23.07 -2.17
N ALA A 608 5.20 23.02 -3.20
CA ALA A 608 4.51 24.20 -3.71
C ALA A 608 3.36 24.66 -2.79
N LYS A 609 2.65 23.72 -2.17
CA LYS A 609 1.49 24.00 -1.31
C LYS A 609 1.41 22.98 -0.14
N PRO A 610 2.14 23.25 0.96
CA PRO A 610 2.27 22.31 2.09
C PRO A 610 0.95 21.96 2.79
N ALA A 611 -0.09 22.77 2.61
CA ALA A 611 -1.40 22.58 3.24
C ALA A 611 -2.40 21.76 2.40
N LEU A 612 -1.95 21.14 1.29
CA LEU A 612 -2.84 20.25 0.53
C LEU A 612 -3.24 19.03 1.37
N THR A 613 -4.52 18.66 1.29
CA THR A 613 -5.00 17.38 1.81
C THR A 613 -4.79 16.27 0.79
N SER A 614 -4.79 15.01 1.25
CA SER A 614 -4.68 13.85 0.36
C SER A 614 -5.77 13.83 -0.71
N ASP A 615 -7.02 14.17 -0.36
CA ASP A 615 -8.13 14.25 -1.31
C ASP A 615 -7.90 15.31 -2.38
N GLN A 616 -7.36 16.47 -2.01
CA GLN A 616 -7.02 17.53 -2.97
C GLN A 616 -5.88 17.09 -3.90
N ILE A 617 -4.85 16.44 -3.37
CA ILE A 617 -3.75 15.89 -4.15
C ILE A 617 -4.28 14.84 -5.15
N LYS A 618 -5.07 13.89 -4.67
CA LYS A 618 -5.69 12.85 -5.50
C LYS A 618 -6.56 13.46 -6.61
N ALA A 619 -7.39 14.43 -6.27
CA ALA A 619 -8.24 15.14 -7.24
C ALA A 619 -7.43 15.91 -8.28
N LEU A 620 -6.33 16.58 -7.87
CA LEU A 620 -5.42 17.28 -8.79
C LEU A 620 -4.77 16.29 -9.76
N LEU A 621 -4.21 15.19 -9.28
CA LEU A 621 -3.59 14.15 -10.11
C LEU A 621 -4.60 13.57 -11.11
N LYS A 622 -5.78 13.16 -10.65
CA LYS A 622 -6.85 12.58 -11.50
C LYS A 622 -7.34 13.56 -12.57
N THR A 623 -7.57 14.82 -12.20
CA THR A 623 -8.12 15.82 -13.15
C THR A 623 -7.11 16.36 -14.14
N THR A 624 -5.81 16.18 -13.90
CA THR A 624 -4.73 16.59 -14.80
C THR A 624 -4.07 15.43 -15.53
N ALA A 625 -4.54 14.20 -15.28
CA ALA A 625 -4.06 13.01 -15.97
C ALA A 625 -4.19 13.16 -17.50
N ARG A 626 -3.18 12.68 -18.22
CA ARG A 626 -3.22 12.65 -19.68
C ARG A 626 -4.05 11.46 -20.15
N THR A 627 -4.90 11.72 -21.11
CA THR A 627 -5.69 10.69 -21.81
C THR A 627 -5.26 10.61 -23.27
N ASP A 628 -5.23 9.41 -23.82
CA ASP A 628 -4.90 9.14 -25.24
C ASP A 628 -5.69 7.92 -25.75
N SER A 629 -5.33 7.44 -26.93
CA SER A 629 -6.00 6.29 -27.57
C SER A 629 -5.83 4.97 -26.79
N TYR A 630 -4.86 4.88 -25.88
CA TYR A 630 -4.66 3.70 -25.02
C TYR A 630 -5.49 3.78 -23.74
N THR A 631 -5.54 4.96 -23.11
CA THR A 631 -6.23 5.15 -21.82
C THR A 631 -7.74 5.32 -21.95
N GLY A 632 -8.21 5.72 -23.13
CA GLY A 632 -9.59 6.23 -23.27
C GLY A 632 -9.74 7.62 -22.61
N SER A 633 -10.96 8.15 -22.62
CA SER A 633 -11.29 9.50 -22.15
C SER A 633 -11.92 9.57 -20.76
N VAL A 634 -12.23 8.43 -20.15
CA VAL A 634 -12.86 8.30 -18.83
C VAL A 634 -12.08 7.31 -17.97
N TRP A 635 -12.29 7.38 -16.66
CA TRP A 635 -11.72 6.40 -15.75
C TRP A 635 -12.06 4.96 -16.18
N ASN A 636 -11.10 4.07 -16.08
CA ASN A 636 -11.30 2.63 -16.24
C ASN A 636 -10.40 1.85 -15.28
N SER A 637 -10.71 0.58 -15.09
CA SER A 637 -10.06 -0.29 -14.10
C SER A 637 -8.59 -0.61 -14.37
N GLN A 638 -8.09 -0.38 -15.57
CA GLN A 638 -6.67 -0.60 -15.93
C GLN A 638 -5.84 0.67 -15.69
N TRP A 639 -6.31 1.80 -16.22
CA TRP A 639 -5.54 3.04 -16.28
C TRP A 639 -5.84 4.02 -15.14
N GLY A 640 -6.90 3.79 -14.37
CA GLY A 640 -7.43 4.81 -13.50
C GLY A 640 -7.93 6.03 -14.30
N ALA A 641 -7.58 7.22 -13.86
CA ALA A 641 -7.92 8.46 -14.58
C ALA A 641 -7.05 8.71 -15.83
N GLY A 642 -6.00 7.90 -16.05
CA GLY A 642 -5.06 8.03 -17.16
C GLY A 642 -3.60 8.12 -16.70
N LYS A 643 -2.72 8.60 -17.57
CA LYS A 643 -1.28 8.75 -17.33
C LYS A 643 -0.97 10.01 -16.54
N ILE A 644 -0.13 9.93 -15.51
CA ILE A 644 0.28 11.11 -14.75
C ILE A 644 0.93 12.18 -15.62
N ASP A 645 0.61 13.45 -15.36
CA ASP A 645 1.26 14.64 -15.92
C ASP A 645 1.69 15.57 -14.79
N VAL A 646 2.93 15.46 -14.36
CA VAL A 646 3.45 16.22 -13.22
C VAL A 646 3.45 17.72 -13.49
N LEU A 647 3.76 18.13 -14.73
CA LEU A 647 3.73 19.55 -15.09
C LEU A 647 2.31 20.13 -15.01
N ALA A 648 1.31 19.41 -15.53
CA ALA A 648 -0.09 19.84 -15.45
C ALA A 648 -0.60 19.86 -14.00
N ALA A 649 -0.26 18.83 -13.20
CA ALA A 649 -0.60 18.79 -11.78
C ALA A 649 0.02 19.95 -11.01
N MET A 650 1.30 20.23 -11.24
CA MET A 650 2.01 21.34 -10.61
C MET A 650 1.43 22.70 -11.02
N ASN A 651 1.19 22.93 -12.31
CA ASN A 651 0.55 24.17 -12.78
C ASN A 651 -0.82 24.40 -12.13
N LYS A 652 -1.60 23.33 -11.96
CA LYS A 652 -2.91 23.40 -11.27
C LYS A 652 -2.76 23.57 -9.76
N THR A 653 -1.73 22.99 -9.14
CA THR A 653 -1.41 23.16 -7.72
C THR A 653 -1.04 24.60 -7.37
N VAL A 654 -0.19 25.23 -8.17
CA VAL A 654 0.25 26.62 -7.94
C VAL A 654 -0.68 27.66 -8.56
N GLY A 655 -1.74 27.23 -9.24
CA GLY A 655 -2.60 28.01 -10.14
C GLY A 655 -3.19 29.30 -9.58
N ILE A 656 -3.07 29.58 -8.28
CA ILE A 656 -3.48 30.83 -7.67
C ILE A 656 -2.29 31.43 -6.93
N LYS A 657 -1.69 32.46 -7.55
CA LYS A 657 -0.64 33.22 -6.89
C LYS A 657 -1.25 34.37 -6.10
N LYS A 658 -1.09 34.39 -4.78
CA LYS A 658 -1.40 35.58 -3.97
C LYS A 658 -0.34 36.64 -4.27
N LEU A 659 -0.77 37.78 -4.81
CA LEU A 659 0.12 38.88 -5.22
C LEU A 659 0.48 39.79 -4.06
N SER A 660 -0.46 40.02 -3.11
CA SER A 660 -0.22 40.85 -1.93
C SER A 660 -1.25 40.57 -0.82
N ASP A 661 -0.91 40.95 0.41
CA ASP A 661 -1.80 40.98 1.58
C ASP A 661 -2.61 42.26 1.69
N TYR A 662 -2.59 43.09 0.66
CA TYR A 662 -3.41 44.31 0.60
C TYR A 662 -4.88 43.91 0.83
N LEU A 663 -5.57 44.65 1.71
CA LEU A 663 -6.97 44.42 2.05
C LEU A 663 -7.86 45.25 1.08
N PRO A 664 -8.42 44.61 0.01
CA PRO A 664 -9.26 45.32 -0.93
C PRO A 664 -10.60 45.70 -0.29
N ASN A 665 -11.16 46.87 -0.64
CA ASN A 665 -12.47 47.27 -0.16
C ASN A 665 -13.63 46.61 -0.90
N LYS A 666 -13.39 45.95 -2.04
CA LYS A 666 -14.37 45.27 -2.88
C LYS A 666 -13.75 44.05 -3.55
N ILE A 667 -14.60 43.11 -3.99
CA ILE A 667 -14.16 42.13 -4.98
C ILE A 667 -14.01 42.84 -6.32
N GLU A 668 -13.01 42.41 -7.10
CA GLU A 668 -12.78 42.95 -8.43
C GLU A 668 -12.17 41.87 -9.32
N LEU A 669 -12.65 41.78 -10.56
CA LEU A 669 -12.14 40.86 -11.57
C LEU A 669 -11.48 41.74 -12.68
N SER A 670 -10.19 41.60 -12.84
CA SER A 670 -9.46 42.36 -13.88
C SER A 670 -9.65 41.74 -15.26
N GLN A 671 -9.42 42.52 -16.31
CA GLN A 671 -9.34 42.01 -17.67
C GLN A 671 -8.13 41.06 -17.76
N ASN A 672 -8.29 39.89 -18.39
CA ASN A 672 -7.19 38.98 -18.65
C ASN A 672 -6.14 39.60 -19.57
N PHE A 673 -4.88 39.27 -19.36
CA PHE A 673 -3.79 39.73 -20.20
C PHE A 673 -2.80 38.60 -20.51
N PRO A 674 -2.41 38.47 -21.79
CA PRO A 674 -2.90 39.16 -22.98
C PRO A 674 -4.38 38.83 -23.29
N ASN A 675 -5.06 39.70 -24.03
CA ASN A 675 -6.38 39.49 -24.62
C ASN A 675 -6.49 40.30 -25.93
N PRO A 676 -6.58 39.69 -27.11
CA PRO A 676 -6.60 38.25 -27.38
C PRO A 676 -5.36 37.51 -26.90
N PHE A 677 -5.45 36.17 -26.70
CA PHE A 677 -4.34 35.36 -26.18
C PHE A 677 -4.15 34.04 -26.97
N ASN A 678 -2.94 33.44 -26.88
CA ASN A 678 -2.54 32.20 -27.52
C ASN A 678 -1.43 31.47 -26.76
N PRO A 679 -1.60 30.25 -26.27
CA PRO A 679 -2.86 29.71 -25.75
C PRO A 679 -3.08 30.07 -24.28
N THR A 680 -2.17 30.88 -23.68
CA THR A 680 -2.18 31.22 -22.25
C THR A 680 -2.53 32.67 -21.98
N THR A 681 -3.25 32.91 -20.89
CA THR A 681 -3.57 34.24 -20.39
C THR A 681 -3.59 34.28 -18.88
N LYS A 682 -3.35 35.44 -18.30
CA LYS A 682 -3.34 35.67 -16.86
C LYS A 682 -4.61 36.44 -16.45
N ILE A 683 -5.26 36.01 -15.39
CA ILE A 683 -6.44 36.65 -14.82
C ILE A 683 -6.12 37.09 -13.40
N ASN A 684 -6.24 38.38 -13.13
CA ASN A 684 -6.05 38.95 -11.80
C ASN A 684 -7.40 39.27 -11.16
N PHE A 685 -7.50 39.10 -9.82
CA PHE A 685 -8.72 39.41 -9.10
C PHE A 685 -8.43 39.78 -7.63
N LEU A 686 -9.37 40.51 -7.01
CA LEU A 686 -9.33 40.96 -5.63
C LEU A 686 -10.43 40.31 -4.82
N ILE A 687 -10.10 39.83 -3.62
CA ILE A 687 -11.05 39.29 -2.62
C ILE A 687 -10.98 40.17 -1.37
N ASN A 688 -12.11 40.72 -0.96
CA ASN A 688 -12.20 41.68 0.14
C ASN A 688 -12.44 41.09 1.52
N SER A 689 -12.77 39.78 1.61
CA SER A 689 -12.96 39.08 2.87
C SER A 689 -12.74 37.57 2.68
N ASN A 690 -12.46 36.85 3.77
CA ASN A 690 -12.31 35.40 3.73
C ASN A 690 -13.58 34.73 3.25
N SER A 691 -13.52 34.05 2.11
CA SER A 691 -14.73 33.49 1.46
C SER A 691 -14.43 32.32 0.55
N ASN A 692 -15.46 31.47 0.37
CA ASN A 692 -15.42 30.49 -0.72
C ASN A 692 -15.47 31.24 -2.05
N THR A 693 -14.44 31.06 -2.85
CA THR A 693 -14.24 31.77 -4.11
C THR A 693 -14.23 30.78 -5.26
N LYS A 694 -14.96 31.10 -6.33
CA LYS A 694 -14.92 30.37 -7.59
C LYS A 694 -14.55 31.30 -8.73
N LEU A 695 -13.67 30.85 -9.62
CA LEU A 695 -13.38 31.48 -10.91
C LEU A 695 -13.59 30.42 -11.99
N ILE A 696 -14.62 30.59 -12.80
CA ILE A 696 -15.13 29.60 -13.74
C ILE A 696 -15.07 30.17 -15.14
N ILE A 697 -14.65 29.36 -16.11
CA ILE A 697 -14.63 29.68 -17.54
C ILE A 697 -15.86 29.10 -18.22
N TYR A 698 -16.49 29.89 -19.07
CA TYR A 698 -17.64 29.52 -19.87
C TYR A 698 -17.39 29.71 -21.36
N ASP A 699 -17.96 28.85 -22.17
CA ASP A 699 -18.01 29.08 -23.62
C ASP A 699 -19.12 30.09 -23.99
N ILE A 700 -19.25 30.38 -25.31
CA ILE A 700 -20.24 31.33 -25.82
C ILE A 700 -21.71 30.90 -25.59
N LEU A 701 -21.94 29.61 -25.34
CA LEU A 701 -23.26 29.03 -25.04
C LEU A 701 -23.56 29.03 -23.52
N GLY A 702 -22.63 29.55 -22.69
CA GLY A 702 -22.77 29.58 -21.23
C GLY A 702 -22.49 28.25 -20.54
N ARG A 703 -21.89 27.26 -21.23
CA ARG A 703 -21.46 25.99 -20.62
C ARG A 703 -20.16 26.18 -19.89
N GLU A 704 -20.06 25.64 -18.69
CA GLU A 704 -18.79 25.58 -17.95
C GLU A 704 -17.80 24.70 -18.70
N VAL A 705 -16.61 25.25 -18.99
CA VAL A 705 -15.53 24.54 -19.72
C VAL A 705 -14.28 24.33 -18.87
N ASP A 706 -14.10 25.17 -17.84
CA ASP A 706 -13.00 25.00 -16.88
C ASP A 706 -13.30 25.71 -15.56
N ILE A 707 -12.69 25.25 -14.45
CA ILE A 707 -12.78 25.88 -13.13
C ILE A 707 -11.36 26.16 -12.67
N LEU A 708 -10.98 27.43 -12.64
CA LEU A 708 -9.63 27.85 -12.28
C LEU A 708 -9.44 28.01 -10.77
N VAL A 709 -10.51 28.37 -10.04
CA VAL A 709 -10.52 28.55 -8.60
C VAL A 709 -11.80 27.95 -8.04
N ASN A 710 -11.71 27.16 -6.98
CA ASN A 710 -12.85 26.66 -6.21
C ASN A 710 -12.38 26.32 -4.78
N GLU A 711 -12.04 27.36 -4.02
CA GLU A 711 -11.53 27.20 -2.67
C GLU A 711 -11.81 28.39 -1.78
N LYS A 712 -11.59 28.24 -0.47
CA LYS A 712 -11.68 29.33 0.49
C LYS A 712 -10.41 30.18 0.41
N LEU A 713 -10.55 31.43 -0.04
CA LEU A 713 -9.45 32.40 -0.09
C LEU A 713 -9.57 33.44 1.03
N ASN A 714 -8.43 33.86 1.55
CA ASN A 714 -8.35 35.02 2.45
C ASN A 714 -8.48 36.33 1.66
N SER A 715 -8.77 37.44 2.33
CA SER A 715 -8.69 38.75 1.72
C SER A 715 -7.33 39.00 1.09
N GLY A 716 -7.28 39.58 -0.10
CA GLY A 716 -6.02 39.83 -0.83
C GLY A 716 -6.18 39.99 -2.34
N SER A 717 -5.04 40.20 -3.01
CA SER A 717 -4.92 40.24 -4.46
C SER A 717 -4.39 38.92 -4.99
N TYR A 718 -5.00 38.41 -6.04
CA TYR A 718 -4.70 37.08 -6.59
C TYR A 718 -4.50 37.14 -8.10
N SER A 719 -3.74 36.15 -8.61
CA SER A 719 -3.52 35.95 -10.03
C SER A 719 -3.61 34.46 -10.35
N VAL A 720 -4.21 34.13 -11.48
CA VAL A 720 -4.27 32.77 -12.00
C VAL A 720 -3.99 32.77 -13.49
N ASP A 721 -3.24 31.77 -13.95
CA ASP A 721 -2.98 31.56 -15.37
C ASP A 721 -3.98 30.55 -15.94
N TRP A 722 -4.53 30.80 -17.12
CA TRP A 722 -5.35 29.86 -17.86
C TRP A 722 -4.67 29.43 -19.15
N ASN A 723 -4.46 28.12 -19.29
CA ASN A 723 -3.94 27.53 -20.52
C ASN A 723 -5.10 26.91 -21.31
N ALA A 724 -5.47 27.54 -22.38
CA ALA A 724 -6.57 27.16 -23.26
C ALA A 724 -6.13 26.28 -24.45
N SER A 725 -4.99 25.59 -24.38
CA SER A 725 -4.45 24.78 -25.47
C SER A 725 -5.43 23.68 -25.94
N LYS A 726 -6.30 23.20 -25.04
CA LYS A 726 -7.31 22.15 -25.31
C LYS A 726 -8.61 22.70 -25.91
N PHE A 727 -8.81 24.02 -25.96
CA PHE A 727 -10.06 24.65 -26.38
C PHE A 727 -9.90 25.29 -27.77
N SER A 728 -10.99 25.39 -28.53
CA SER A 728 -11.00 25.99 -29.86
C SER A 728 -10.86 27.50 -29.80
N SER A 729 -10.29 28.13 -30.85
CA SER A 729 -10.32 29.59 -30.99
C SER A 729 -11.75 30.12 -30.92
N GLY A 730 -11.94 31.22 -30.21
CA GLY A 730 -13.28 31.79 -30.00
C GLY A 730 -13.39 32.70 -28.80
N VAL A 731 -14.63 33.11 -28.51
CA VAL A 731 -14.96 33.95 -27.37
C VAL A 731 -15.30 33.06 -26.17
N TYR A 732 -14.71 33.42 -25.03
CA TYR A 732 -14.98 32.80 -23.73
C TYR A 732 -15.32 33.87 -22.71
N TYR A 733 -16.04 33.47 -21.67
CA TYR A 733 -16.34 34.30 -20.52
C TYR A 733 -15.72 33.67 -19.27
N TYR A 734 -15.29 34.51 -18.33
CA TYR A 734 -14.87 34.03 -17.02
C TYR A 734 -15.59 34.80 -15.92
N LYS A 735 -16.03 34.07 -14.89
CA LYS A 735 -16.88 34.56 -13.81
C LYS A 735 -16.21 34.30 -12.47
N LEU A 736 -15.95 35.37 -11.73
CA LEU A 736 -15.53 35.32 -10.33
C LEU A 736 -16.79 35.35 -9.45
N GLN A 737 -16.87 34.45 -8.50
CA GLN A 737 -17.91 34.40 -7.47
C GLN A 737 -17.28 34.34 -6.09
N SER A 738 -17.72 35.19 -5.15
CA SER A 738 -17.24 35.28 -3.78
C SER A 738 -18.29 35.96 -2.92
N ASN A 739 -18.68 35.37 -1.77
CA ASN A 739 -19.66 35.95 -0.81
C ASN A 739 -20.92 36.53 -1.46
N ASN A 740 -21.65 35.76 -2.24
CA ASN A 740 -22.86 36.17 -2.95
C ASN A 740 -22.69 37.32 -3.98
N LYS A 741 -21.43 37.73 -4.26
CA LYS A 741 -21.10 38.68 -5.32
C LYS A 741 -20.48 37.93 -6.49
N SER A 742 -20.71 38.47 -7.70
CA SER A 742 -20.05 37.92 -8.89
C SER A 742 -19.70 39.03 -9.88
N GLU A 743 -18.59 38.84 -10.59
CA GLU A 743 -18.16 39.65 -11.72
C GLU A 743 -17.84 38.75 -12.92
N ILE A 744 -18.13 39.23 -14.13
CA ILE A 744 -17.91 38.49 -15.38
C ILE A 744 -17.12 39.38 -16.35
N ARG A 745 -16.18 38.75 -17.07
CA ARG A 745 -15.38 39.37 -18.15
C ARG A 745 -15.38 38.47 -19.38
N LYS A 746 -15.11 39.11 -20.53
CA LYS A 746 -14.95 38.40 -21.82
C LYS A 746 -13.49 38.32 -22.21
N MET A 747 -13.10 37.22 -22.83
CA MET A 747 -11.77 37.03 -23.40
C MET A 747 -11.86 36.33 -24.77
N VAL A 748 -10.79 36.47 -25.56
CA VAL A 748 -10.71 35.95 -26.93
C VAL A 748 -9.47 35.08 -27.07
N LEU A 749 -9.68 33.78 -27.36
CA LEU A 749 -8.63 32.83 -27.70
C LEU A 749 -8.40 32.84 -29.20
N MET A 750 -7.17 33.08 -29.62
CA MET A 750 -6.73 33.03 -31.01
C MET A 750 -5.55 32.06 -31.14
N LYS A 751 -5.76 30.94 -31.79
CA LYS A 751 -4.70 29.98 -32.11
C LYS A 751 -4.18 30.22 -33.52
#